data_a1c13c6fc94b0066471213778343b6e0
#
_entry.id   a1c13c6fc94b0066471213778343b6e0
#
_cell.length_a   1.000
_cell.length_b   1.000
_cell.length_c   1.000
_cell.angle_alpha   90.00
_cell.angle_beta   90.00
_cell.angle_gamma   90.00
#
_symmetry.space_group_name_H-M   'P 1'
#
loop_
_entity.id
_entity.type
_entity.pdbx_description
1 polymer ?
#
loop_
_entity_poly.entity_id
_entity_poly.type
_entity_poly.pdbx_seq_one_letter_code
_entity_poly.pdbx_strand_id
1 'polypeptide(L)'
;MTATASHTEQLADFRAELRHLDPDIQVDDSRLARALYSSDASIYRVVPAAVVHPHDEAQVRALCQAASAVGLPITSRGAGTSCAGNAVGPGIIVDLSGMDEITDVDVEHRCVRVQPGVVQEQLQRVLRPLGLRYGPDPSTSSRCTIGGMIGNNACGPRALAYGRTADTIESARLVIASGEVEPLTAAASSDWASERVSALVEKNLGTIRTQFGSFSRQLSGYSMEHLLPENHRDMAKFIAGTEGTLGIVTEACVSLVAERPCSITVALGYASMAEAADAITALLPFHPVACEGFGRRIVEVVARSDKLVPDLPRGDGWIFVELRADSNARARRDANALVSASNALDGRVVTDEREAAALWRIRADGAGLAGVSLEKPAWAGWEDAAVPPERLGAYLRDFDRLLAEYDLHGLPYGHFGEGCVHCRIDYPLDEPDGPARYKQFVTAAAELVASHDGSMSGEHGDGRARSALLPTMYSPEALDLFAGIKHIFDPHNIMNPGVLVDPHPVEENIRVHQARTSPLTLSHPDFAAAVHQCTGVGKCIADNSGAGGVMCPSHQASGLEKDSTRGRAKVLQEMVNGTLIHGWNSPEVAEALDLCMACKGCSRDCPTGTDMAKYRSRVLYEKYRHRLRPRSHWTMGQLPRWERMMDAIPGLAHTANAVLSVPPITRLARWVAGVDQRRPLPRFRRSVRREMPPEHRTSSAQAVRSGREVSQAPHGRQAPHGRVVIWVDSFSDRLEGCDLAAMVTVLANAGYAPEVLTDEACCGLTWITTGQLDTARRRLRAALDVLGPLAEAGIPVVGVEPSCTAVWRSDALDLVGDDPRTEAVARNVHTLAEMLQAARWTPPSLTGHVIVAQPHCHHASVLGFGPDAELLRAAGAELRVVGGCCGYAGNFGVEKGHYEFSMAVAKHDLLPAIEEAGPEAIILADGFSCRRQTSELAGRRALTLAELLASHLPQ
;
A
#
# COMPACT_ATOMS: atom_id res chain seq x y z
N MET A 1 2.40 -25.15 26.21
CA MET A 1 1.00 -25.53 26.49
C MET A 1 0.45 -24.95 27.81
N THR A 2 1.27 -24.55 28.75
CA THR A 2 0.86 -23.96 30.05
C THR A 2 0.46 -22.48 30.00
N ALA A 3 1.02 -21.69 29.11
CA ALA A 3 0.69 -20.27 29.00
C ALA A 3 -0.72 -19.99 28.39
N THR A 4 -1.21 -20.86 27.51
CA THR A 4 -2.53 -20.70 26.86
C THR A 4 -3.73 -20.95 27.78
N ALA A 5 -3.61 -21.79 28.78
CA ALA A 5 -4.67 -22.04 29.76
C ALA A 5 -4.87 -20.83 30.69
N SER A 6 -3.76 -20.24 31.15
CA SER A 6 -3.76 -19.05 32.00
C SER A 6 -4.43 -17.84 31.36
N HIS A 7 -4.12 -17.54 30.08
CA HIS A 7 -4.73 -16.38 29.39
C HIS A 7 -6.21 -16.56 29.07
N THR A 8 -6.72 -17.78 28.97
CA THR A 8 -8.16 -18.01 28.72
C THR A 8 -8.99 -17.71 29.96
N GLU A 9 -8.50 -18.08 31.16
CA GLU A 9 -9.14 -17.75 32.44
C GLU A 9 -9.07 -16.24 32.69
N GLN A 10 -7.89 -15.63 32.55
CA GLN A 10 -7.72 -14.19 32.69
C GLN A 10 -8.63 -13.40 31.74
N LEU A 11 -8.85 -13.86 30.50
CA LEU A 11 -9.74 -13.20 29.55
C LEU A 11 -11.20 -13.24 30.01
N ALA A 12 -11.65 -14.33 30.63
CA ALA A 12 -13.00 -14.43 31.18
C ALA A 12 -13.21 -13.46 32.35
N ASP A 13 -12.23 -13.37 33.26
CA ASP A 13 -12.24 -12.43 34.39
C ASP A 13 -12.14 -10.98 33.90
N PHE A 14 -11.28 -10.69 32.93
CA PHE A 14 -11.20 -9.38 32.28
C PHE A 14 -12.55 -8.93 31.72
N ARG A 15 -13.25 -9.83 31.01
CA ARG A 15 -14.57 -9.53 30.46
C ARG A 15 -15.62 -9.30 31.55
N ALA A 16 -15.52 -9.97 32.68
CA ALA A 16 -16.41 -9.75 33.80
C ALA A 16 -16.19 -8.39 34.43
N GLU A 17 -14.93 -8.04 34.68
CA GLU A 17 -14.55 -6.75 35.24
C GLU A 17 -14.89 -5.61 34.30
N LEU A 18 -14.57 -5.73 33.00
CA LEU A 18 -14.87 -4.71 32.01
C LEU A 18 -16.36 -4.43 31.87
N ARG A 19 -17.21 -5.46 31.88
CA ARG A 19 -18.66 -5.31 31.84
C ARG A 19 -19.24 -4.56 33.07
N HIS A 20 -18.54 -4.64 34.20
CA HIS A 20 -18.89 -3.89 35.38
C HIS A 20 -18.53 -2.39 35.26
N LEU A 21 -17.40 -2.10 34.61
CA LEU A 21 -16.90 -0.74 34.41
C LEU A 21 -17.57 -0.04 33.22
N ASP A 22 -17.69 -0.74 32.10
CA ASP A 22 -18.34 -0.24 30.88
C ASP A 22 -18.90 -1.41 30.05
N PRO A 23 -20.24 -1.62 30.05
CA PRO A 23 -20.89 -2.73 29.36
C PRO A 23 -20.91 -2.57 27.84
N ASP A 24 -20.64 -1.40 27.29
CA ASP A 24 -20.74 -1.12 25.86
C ASP A 24 -19.46 -1.51 25.09
N ILE A 25 -18.35 -1.71 25.79
CA ILE A 25 -17.09 -2.12 25.18
C ILE A 25 -17.16 -3.56 24.68
N GLN A 26 -16.91 -3.74 23.38
CA GLN A 26 -16.87 -5.05 22.74
C GLN A 26 -15.46 -5.64 22.76
N VAL A 27 -15.34 -6.87 23.27
CA VAL A 27 -14.09 -7.63 23.30
C VAL A 27 -14.15 -8.73 22.23
N ASP A 28 -13.41 -8.57 21.13
CA ASP A 28 -13.39 -9.52 20.03
C ASP A 28 -12.22 -10.54 20.18
N ASP A 29 -12.55 -11.75 20.57
CA ASP A 29 -11.63 -12.89 20.66
C ASP A 29 -11.79 -13.88 19.50
N SER A 30 -12.51 -13.52 18.46
CA SER A 30 -12.68 -14.34 17.28
C SER A 30 -11.34 -14.70 16.65
N ARG A 31 -11.27 -15.87 16.02
CA ARG A 31 -10.05 -16.27 15.30
C ARG A 31 -9.67 -15.27 14.22
N LEU A 32 -10.67 -14.64 13.59
CA LEU A 32 -10.44 -13.63 12.57
C LEU A 32 -9.75 -12.39 13.15
N ALA A 33 -10.29 -11.81 14.22
CA ALA A 33 -9.67 -10.65 14.87
C ALA A 33 -8.25 -10.97 15.34
N ARG A 34 -8.06 -12.09 16.02
CA ARG A 34 -6.75 -12.52 16.51
C ARG A 34 -5.74 -12.74 15.38
N ALA A 35 -6.18 -13.23 14.21
CA ALA A 35 -5.36 -13.36 13.02
C ALA A 35 -4.95 -12.01 12.44
N LEU A 36 -5.88 -11.06 12.35
CA LEU A 36 -5.65 -9.72 11.82
C LEU A 36 -4.64 -8.92 12.65
N TYR A 37 -4.58 -9.18 13.95
CA TYR A 37 -3.73 -8.46 14.90
C TYR A 37 -2.51 -9.26 15.39
N SER A 38 -2.27 -10.45 14.86
CA SER A 38 -1.12 -11.31 15.23
C SER A 38 0.23 -10.76 14.74
N SER A 39 0.25 -9.82 13.80
CA SER A 39 1.46 -9.21 13.25
C SER A 39 1.28 -7.72 12.96
N ASP A 40 2.37 -6.98 12.95
CA ASP A 40 2.49 -5.61 12.44
C ASP A 40 3.33 -5.61 11.14
N ALA A 41 4.15 -4.58 10.89
CA ALA A 41 5.04 -4.57 9.72
C ALA A 41 6.43 -5.16 10.01
N SER A 42 6.63 -5.75 11.19
CA SER A 42 7.86 -6.42 11.59
C SER A 42 7.93 -7.88 11.12
N ILE A 43 9.01 -8.53 11.50
CA ILE A 43 9.19 -9.97 11.28
C ILE A 43 8.45 -10.84 12.30
N TYR A 44 7.84 -10.26 13.33
CA TYR A 44 7.27 -10.96 14.47
C TYR A 44 5.80 -11.33 14.30
N ARG A 45 5.42 -12.45 14.93
CA ARG A 45 4.05 -12.94 15.04
C ARG A 45 3.75 -13.33 16.48
N VAL A 46 2.83 -12.59 17.11
CA VAL A 46 2.34 -12.87 18.47
C VAL A 46 0.82 -12.85 18.43
N VAL A 47 0.18 -13.98 18.66
CA VAL A 47 -1.30 -14.09 18.62
C VAL A 47 -1.89 -13.50 19.89
N PRO A 48 -2.71 -12.44 19.81
CA PRO A 48 -3.32 -11.82 20.98
C PRO A 48 -4.43 -12.68 21.58
N ALA A 49 -4.78 -12.44 22.84
CA ALA A 49 -5.95 -13.05 23.48
C ALA A 49 -7.25 -12.47 22.90
N ALA A 50 -7.35 -11.16 22.74
CA ALA A 50 -8.46 -10.47 22.12
C ALA A 50 -8.05 -9.09 21.58
N VAL A 51 -8.99 -8.44 20.88
CA VAL A 51 -8.86 -7.08 20.34
C VAL A 51 -10.01 -6.22 20.86
N VAL A 52 -9.74 -4.96 21.18
CA VAL A 52 -10.74 -3.99 21.61
C VAL A 52 -10.52 -2.67 20.87
N HIS A 53 -11.62 -2.01 20.51
CA HIS A 53 -11.64 -0.72 19.80
C HIS A 53 -12.34 0.32 20.66
N PRO A 54 -11.64 1.04 21.56
CA PRO A 54 -12.24 2.11 22.34
C PRO A 54 -12.53 3.34 21.45
N HIS A 55 -13.55 4.11 21.84
CA HIS A 55 -13.98 5.32 21.13
C HIS A 55 -13.63 6.60 21.89
N ASP A 56 -13.31 6.51 23.17
CA ASP A 56 -12.98 7.64 24.02
C ASP A 56 -12.03 7.27 25.17
N GLU A 57 -11.59 8.29 25.90
CA GLU A 57 -10.69 8.14 27.04
C GLU A 57 -11.33 7.33 28.19
N ALA A 58 -12.62 7.46 28.41
CA ALA A 58 -13.30 6.73 29.50
C ALA A 58 -13.24 5.22 29.26
N GLN A 59 -13.41 4.78 28.02
CA GLN A 59 -13.26 3.39 27.62
C GLN A 59 -11.83 2.89 27.78
N VAL A 60 -10.83 3.70 27.40
CA VAL A 60 -9.41 3.36 27.62
C VAL A 60 -9.10 3.19 29.11
N ARG A 61 -9.64 4.06 29.95
CA ARG A 61 -9.49 3.94 31.40
C ARG A 61 -10.09 2.63 31.95
N ALA A 62 -11.32 2.33 31.57
CA ALA A 62 -11.99 1.08 31.97
C ALA A 62 -11.20 -0.16 31.52
N LEU A 63 -10.65 -0.15 30.31
CA LEU A 63 -9.79 -1.22 29.79
C LEU A 63 -8.53 -1.41 30.64
N CYS A 64 -7.81 -0.32 30.97
CA CYS A 64 -6.61 -0.40 31.79
C CYS A 64 -6.93 -0.91 33.20
N GLN A 65 -8.00 -0.41 33.83
CA GLN A 65 -8.45 -0.87 35.15
C GLN A 65 -8.79 -2.36 35.16
N ALA A 66 -9.59 -2.82 34.19
CA ALA A 66 -9.96 -4.23 34.09
C ALA A 66 -8.73 -5.14 33.85
N ALA A 67 -7.83 -4.72 32.97
CA ALA A 67 -6.63 -5.47 32.69
C ALA A 67 -5.65 -5.55 33.88
N SER A 68 -5.50 -4.42 34.60
CA SER A 68 -4.69 -4.36 35.82
C SER A 68 -5.23 -5.26 36.91
N ALA A 69 -6.55 -5.29 37.09
CA ALA A 69 -7.20 -6.11 38.12
C ALA A 69 -6.92 -7.63 37.95
N VAL A 70 -6.79 -8.08 36.71
CA VAL A 70 -6.57 -9.50 36.40
C VAL A 70 -5.14 -9.84 35.95
N GLY A 71 -4.26 -8.84 35.84
CA GLY A 71 -2.88 -9.01 35.37
C GLY A 71 -2.76 -9.43 33.90
N LEU A 72 -3.72 -8.99 33.04
CA LEU A 72 -3.72 -9.32 31.61
C LEU A 72 -2.96 -8.24 30.82
N PRO A 73 -1.93 -8.60 30.03
CA PRO A 73 -1.16 -7.61 29.27
C PRO A 73 -1.98 -6.81 28.28
N ILE A 74 -1.62 -5.53 28.09
CA ILE A 74 -2.17 -4.62 27.07
C ILE A 74 -1.07 -4.23 26.09
N THR A 75 -1.39 -4.19 24.82
CA THR A 75 -0.55 -3.57 23.79
C THR A 75 -1.40 -2.55 23.01
N SER A 76 -1.07 -1.27 23.11
CA SER A 76 -1.71 -0.21 22.33
C SER A 76 -1.26 -0.28 20.87
N ARG A 77 -2.18 0.04 19.94
CA ARG A 77 -1.92 -0.03 18.51
C ARG A 77 -2.62 1.10 17.76
N GLY A 78 -1.87 1.80 16.93
CA GLY A 78 -2.41 2.66 15.90
C GLY A 78 -2.55 1.91 14.59
N ALA A 79 -1.96 2.40 13.51
CA ALA A 79 -2.05 1.78 12.19
C ALA A 79 -1.32 0.42 12.04
N GLY A 80 -0.57 -0.04 13.04
CA GLY A 80 0.20 -1.29 12.97
C GLY A 80 1.27 -1.30 11.86
N THR A 81 1.91 -0.17 11.63
CA THR A 81 2.97 0.02 10.62
C THR A 81 4.38 -0.12 11.20
N SER A 82 4.51 -0.39 12.49
CA SER A 82 5.81 -0.59 13.13
C SER A 82 6.58 -1.74 12.50
N CYS A 83 7.88 -1.51 12.25
CA CYS A 83 8.83 -2.50 11.76
C CYS A 83 9.60 -3.20 12.89
N ALA A 84 9.46 -2.72 14.14
CA ALA A 84 10.21 -3.21 15.30
C ALA A 84 9.46 -4.27 16.14
N GLY A 85 8.15 -4.48 15.91
CA GLY A 85 7.37 -5.46 16.67
C GLY A 85 6.89 -4.95 18.03
N ASN A 86 6.71 -3.65 18.19
CA ASN A 86 6.16 -3.03 19.40
C ASN A 86 4.64 -2.94 19.41
N ALA A 87 3.97 -3.21 18.29
CA ALA A 87 2.52 -3.18 18.17
C ALA A 87 1.87 -4.58 18.15
N VAL A 88 2.54 -5.60 18.70
CA VAL A 88 2.06 -6.98 18.85
C VAL A 88 2.31 -7.50 20.25
N GLY A 89 1.33 -8.18 20.82
CA GLY A 89 1.41 -8.71 22.18
C GLY A 89 0.45 -9.88 22.44
N PRO A 90 0.69 -10.66 23.51
CA PRO A 90 -0.09 -11.88 23.79
C PRO A 90 -1.44 -11.62 24.48
N GLY A 91 -1.61 -10.43 25.07
CA GLY A 91 -2.81 -10.02 25.83
C GLY A 91 -3.87 -9.35 24.98
N ILE A 92 -4.36 -8.21 25.44
CA ILE A 92 -5.35 -7.39 24.74
C ILE A 92 -4.64 -6.40 23.80
N ILE A 93 -4.99 -6.45 22.52
CA ILE A 93 -4.64 -5.35 21.60
C ILE A 93 -5.71 -4.27 21.71
N VAL A 94 -5.30 -3.05 22.05
CA VAL A 94 -6.16 -1.87 22.08
C VAL A 94 -5.90 -1.06 20.82
N ASP A 95 -6.79 -1.17 19.83
CA ASP A 95 -6.72 -0.45 18.58
C ASP A 95 -7.37 0.93 18.73
N LEU A 96 -6.55 1.96 18.64
CA LEU A 96 -6.94 3.35 18.84
C LEU A 96 -7.36 4.07 17.54
N SER A 97 -7.40 3.37 16.41
CA SER A 97 -7.71 3.99 15.11
C SER A 97 -9.10 4.67 15.04
N GLY A 98 -10.02 4.25 15.91
CA GLY A 98 -11.36 4.86 16.01
C GLY A 98 -11.41 6.16 16.83
N MET A 99 -10.33 6.55 17.51
CA MET A 99 -10.19 7.82 18.22
C MET A 99 -9.45 8.82 17.30
N ASP A 100 -10.14 9.37 16.29
CA ASP A 100 -9.52 10.09 15.17
C ASP A 100 -10.00 11.54 15.00
N GLU A 101 -10.48 12.15 16.08
CA GLU A 101 -10.95 13.53 16.05
C GLU A 101 -9.78 14.54 16.06
N ILE A 102 -9.89 15.56 15.19
CA ILE A 102 -9.09 16.78 15.20
C ILE A 102 -9.98 17.87 15.79
N THR A 103 -9.66 18.34 17.01
CA THR A 103 -10.59 19.21 17.74
C THR A 103 -10.17 20.67 17.65
N ASP A 104 -9.14 21.14 18.20
CA ASP A 104 -8.83 22.56 18.36
C ASP A 104 -7.63 22.97 17.49
N VAL A 105 -7.87 23.66 16.38
CA VAL A 105 -6.81 24.19 15.51
C VAL A 105 -6.59 25.68 15.83
N ASP A 106 -5.59 25.97 16.64
CA ASP A 106 -5.18 27.31 16.99
C ASP A 106 -4.12 27.82 16.00
N VAL A 107 -4.59 28.63 15.05
CA VAL A 107 -3.72 29.19 14.00
C VAL A 107 -2.77 30.27 14.56
N GLU A 108 -3.20 31.01 15.59
CA GLU A 108 -2.40 32.09 16.19
C GLU A 108 -1.21 31.53 16.97
N HIS A 109 -1.45 30.51 17.82
CA HIS A 109 -0.38 29.85 18.57
C HIS A 109 0.27 28.71 17.79
N ARG A 110 -0.25 28.37 16.59
CA ARG A 110 0.25 27.31 15.72
C ARG A 110 0.29 25.96 16.44
N CYS A 111 -0.78 25.56 17.01
CA CYS A 111 -0.93 24.24 17.60
C CYS A 111 -2.27 23.61 17.26
N VAL A 112 -2.38 22.32 17.43
CA VAL A 112 -3.61 21.55 17.19
C VAL A 112 -3.76 20.45 18.22
N ARG A 113 -4.97 20.24 18.68
CA ARG A 113 -5.33 19.16 19.59
C ARG A 113 -5.93 18.00 18.78
N VAL A 114 -5.38 16.81 18.99
CA VAL A 114 -5.72 15.62 18.21
C VAL A 114 -5.84 14.38 19.09
N GLN A 115 -6.72 13.47 18.70
CA GLN A 115 -6.80 12.13 19.25
C GLN A 115 -5.74 11.20 18.61
N PRO A 116 -5.37 10.07 19.28
CA PRO A 116 -4.24 9.22 18.86
C PRO A 116 -4.46 8.52 17.52
N GLY A 117 -5.70 8.27 17.09
CA GLY A 117 -6.05 7.63 15.84
C GLY A 117 -5.99 8.52 14.60
N VAL A 118 -5.84 9.85 14.77
CA VAL A 118 -5.73 10.79 13.64
C VAL A 118 -4.57 10.40 12.74
N VAL A 119 -4.86 10.19 11.45
CA VAL A 119 -3.82 9.89 10.45
C VAL A 119 -3.07 11.16 10.07
N GLN A 120 -1.75 11.09 9.99
CA GLN A 120 -0.88 12.25 9.73
C GLN A 120 -1.28 13.01 8.45
N GLU A 121 -1.55 12.33 7.33
CA GLU A 121 -1.98 12.98 6.07
C GLU A 121 -3.39 13.61 6.18
N GLN A 122 -4.27 13.04 7.02
CA GLN A 122 -5.57 13.64 7.32
C GLN A 122 -5.39 14.98 8.02
N LEU A 123 -4.50 15.03 9.02
CA LEU A 123 -4.10 16.27 9.68
C LEU A 123 -3.50 17.27 8.69
N GLN A 124 -2.60 16.83 7.83
CA GLN A 124 -1.98 17.70 6.80
C GLN A 124 -3.03 18.30 5.84
N ARG A 125 -4.06 17.55 5.47
CA ARG A 125 -5.14 18.06 4.60
C ARG A 125 -5.94 19.19 5.27
N VAL A 126 -6.17 19.10 6.57
CA VAL A 126 -6.84 20.15 7.35
C VAL A 126 -5.96 21.38 7.49
N LEU A 127 -4.65 21.23 7.66
CA LEU A 127 -3.71 22.31 7.92
C LEU A 127 -3.26 23.07 6.66
N ARG A 128 -3.16 22.39 5.52
CA ARG A 128 -2.66 22.96 4.26
C ARG A 128 -3.40 24.23 3.80
N PRO A 129 -4.74 24.33 3.84
CA PRO A 129 -5.45 25.58 3.49
C PRO A 129 -5.15 26.75 4.43
N LEU A 130 -4.64 26.47 5.64
CA LEU A 130 -4.28 27.47 6.64
C LEU A 130 -2.80 27.93 6.49
N GLY A 131 -2.06 27.40 5.52
CA GLY A 131 -0.63 27.66 5.36
C GLY A 131 0.26 27.03 6.45
N LEU A 132 -0.28 26.04 7.17
CA LEU A 132 0.38 25.33 8.26
C LEU A 132 0.62 23.87 7.91
N ARG A 133 1.55 23.24 8.63
CA ARG A 133 1.79 21.79 8.58
C ARG A 133 2.20 21.25 9.95
N TYR A 134 1.93 19.98 10.15
CA TYR A 134 2.60 19.18 11.18
C TYR A 134 3.99 18.79 10.67
N GLY A 135 5.04 19.02 11.47
CA GLY A 135 6.43 18.90 11.02
C GLY A 135 6.86 17.50 10.59
N PRO A 136 6.78 16.47 11.46
CA PRO A 136 7.19 15.11 11.16
C PRO A 136 6.39 14.48 10.03
N ASP A 137 7.08 13.84 9.07
CA ASP A 137 6.47 13.27 7.87
C ASP A 137 7.08 11.91 7.47
N PRO A 138 6.93 10.88 8.28
CA PRO A 138 7.48 9.56 7.99
C PRO A 138 6.91 9.00 6.67
N SER A 139 7.59 8.04 6.07
CA SER A 139 7.18 7.39 4.82
C SER A 139 5.79 6.74 4.88
N THR A 140 5.27 6.57 6.07
CA THR A 140 3.93 6.04 6.38
C THR A 140 2.87 7.13 6.58
N SER A 141 3.16 8.39 6.34
CA SER A 141 2.26 9.56 6.58
C SER A 141 0.82 9.36 6.12
N SER A 142 0.63 8.71 4.98
CA SER A 142 -0.70 8.44 4.43
C SER A 142 -1.57 7.50 5.27
N ARG A 143 -1.01 6.91 6.35
CA ARG A 143 -1.69 5.88 7.16
C ARG A 143 -1.25 5.78 8.62
N CYS A 144 -0.07 6.28 9.00
CA CYS A 144 0.35 6.27 10.40
C CYS A 144 -0.50 7.24 11.21
N THR A 145 -0.75 6.88 12.46
CA THR A 145 -1.54 7.68 13.38
C THR A 145 -0.65 8.52 14.29
N ILE A 146 -1.15 9.67 14.75
CA ILE A 146 -0.39 10.56 15.63
C ILE A 146 0.01 9.84 16.92
N GLY A 147 -0.88 9.05 17.53
CA GLY A 147 -0.52 8.24 18.71
C GLY A 147 0.57 7.22 18.44
N GLY A 148 0.57 6.59 17.25
CA GLY A 148 1.63 5.69 16.83
C GLY A 148 2.96 6.43 16.57
N MET A 149 2.90 7.65 16.04
CA MET A 149 4.09 8.50 15.87
C MET A 149 4.68 8.92 17.22
N ILE A 150 3.83 9.24 18.20
CA ILE A 150 4.26 9.55 19.57
C ILE A 150 4.93 8.30 20.20
N GLY A 151 4.27 7.14 20.09
CA GLY A 151 4.81 5.89 20.64
C GLY A 151 6.22 5.54 20.16
N ASN A 152 6.54 5.84 18.90
CA ASN A 152 7.83 5.54 18.29
C ASN A 152 8.80 6.73 18.23
N ASN A 153 8.36 7.94 18.58
CA ASN A 153 9.09 9.18 18.30
C ASN A 153 9.44 9.32 16.80
N ALA A 154 8.46 9.05 15.92
CA ALA A 154 8.64 9.03 14.48
C ALA A 154 9.11 10.39 13.94
N CYS A 155 9.89 10.38 12.87
CA CYS A 155 10.56 11.55 12.34
C CYS A 155 10.21 11.81 10.86
N GLY A 156 10.88 11.10 9.95
CA GLY A 156 10.79 11.30 8.51
C GLY A 156 11.86 12.27 7.97
N PRO A 157 11.89 12.48 6.64
CA PRO A 157 12.95 13.23 5.95
C PRO A 157 13.04 14.72 6.34
N ARG A 158 11.92 15.33 6.76
CA ARG A 158 11.88 16.75 7.09
C ARG A 158 12.06 17.03 8.59
N ALA A 159 12.29 16.02 9.41
CA ALA A 159 12.66 16.20 10.81
C ALA A 159 13.92 17.04 10.97
N LEU A 160 14.84 16.99 10.01
CA LEU A 160 16.04 17.82 9.98
C LEU A 160 15.75 19.33 10.19
N ALA A 161 14.65 19.83 9.65
CA ALA A 161 14.26 21.23 9.78
C ALA A 161 13.09 21.46 10.74
N TYR A 162 12.20 20.49 10.90
CA TYR A 162 10.95 20.68 11.61
C TYR A 162 10.86 19.92 12.93
N GLY A 163 11.92 19.19 13.28
CA GLY A 163 12.00 18.39 14.52
C GLY A 163 11.34 17.02 14.43
N ARG A 164 11.60 16.21 15.44
CA ARG A 164 11.01 14.88 15.67
C ARG A 164 9.60 15.03 16.26
N THR A 165 8.87 13.94 16.37
CA THR A 165 7.56 13.94 17.06
C THR A 165 7.68 14.49 18.48
N ALA A 166 8.68 14.08 19.27
CA ALA A 166 8.94 14.61 20.62
C ALA A 166 9.04 16.15 20.62
N ASP A 167 9.73 16.73 19.66
CA ASP A 167 9.98 18.17 19.61
C ASP A 167 8.69 18.99 19.36
N THR A 168 7.61 18.33 18.88
CA THR A 168 6.33 18.96 18.55
C THR A 168 5.28 18.85 19.65
N ILE A 169 5.45 17.97 20.65
CA ILE A 169 4.42 17.75 21.68
C ILE A 169 4.47 18.87 22.72
N GLU A 170 3.39 19.62 22.84
CA GLU A 170 3.23 20.66 23.86
C GLU A 170 2.56 20.13 25.13
N SER A 171 1.61 19.22 24.95
CA SER A 171 0.95 18.51 26.05
C SER A 171 0.32 17.20 25.56
N ALA A 172 0.12 16.25 26.48
CA ALA A 172 -0.57 15.00 26.18
C ALA A 172 -1.38 14.54 27.39
N ARG A 173 -2.33 13.64 27.15
CA ARG A 173 -3.07 12.92 28.19
C ARG A 173 -2.70 11.44 28.08
N LEU A 174 -2.21 10.88 29.16
CA LEU A 174 -1.75 9.50 29.25
C LEU A 174 -2.60 8.72 30.24
N VAL A 175 -3.24 7.65 29.80
CA VAL A 175 -3.89 6.68 30.69
C VAL A 175 -2.87 5.62 31.08
N ILE A 176 -2.51 5.56 32.37
CA ILE A 176 -1.55 4.61 32.92
C ILE A 176 -2.19 3.26 33.27
N ALA A 177 -1.40 2.30 33.70
CA ALA A 177 -1.86 0.93 34.00
C ALA A 177 -3.01 0.87 35.04
N SER A 178 -3.08 1.79 36.00
CA SER A 178 -4.16 1.87 36.98
C SER A 178 -5.48 2.39 36.43
N GLY A 179 -5.50 2.94 35.19
CA GLY A 179 -6.63 3.67 34.60
C GLY A 179 -6.71 5.13 35.03
N GLU A 180 -5.75 5.65 35.79
CA GLU A 180 -5.63 7.07 36.05
C GLU A 180 -5.13 7.82 34.82
N VAL A 181 -5.51 9.10 34.72
CA VAL A 181 -5.09 9.98 33.61
C VAL A 181 -4.03 10.93 34.12
N GLU A 182 -2.84 10.83 33.56
CA GLU A 182 -1.73 11.75 33.82
C GLU A 182 -1.71 12.85 32.74
N PRO A 183 -1.92 14.11 33.09
CA PRO A 183 -1.72 15.24 32.19
C PRO A 183 -0.23 15.55 32.10
N LEU A 184 0.32 15.43 30.88
CA LEU A 184 1.73 15.66 30.61
C LEU A 184 1.94 17.03 29.98
N THR A 185 2.82 17.85 30.56
CA THR A 185 3.16 19.18 30.04
C THR A 185 4.66 19.47 30.18
N ALA A 186 5.12 20.57 29.57
CA ALA A 186 6.48 21.06 29.68
C ALA A 186 6.83 21.66 31.04
N ALA A 187 5.86 21.94 31.92
CA ALA A 187 6.10 22.41 33.27
C ALA A 187 5.96 21.24 34.25
N ALA A 188 6.85 21.17 35.23
CA ALA A 188 6.72 20.20 36.30
C ALA A 188 5.34 20.35 36.96
N SER A 189 4.45 19.38 36.72
CA SER A 189 3.16 19.32 37.41
C SER A 189 3.37 18.78 38.83
N SER A 190 2.45 19.10 39.72
CA SER A 190 2.45 18.57 41.10
C SER A 190 1.86 17.17 41.21
N ASP A 191 1.75 16.46 40.07
CA ASP A 191 1.17 15.13 40.00
C ASP A 191 2.16 14.09 40.53
N TRP A 192 1.64 13.03 41.13
CA TRP A 192 2.47 12.05 41.84
C TRP A 192 3.51 11.37 40.95
N ALA A 193 3.20 11.15 39.65
CA ALA A 193 4.13 10.57 38.70
C ALA A 193 5.32 11.52 38.45
N SER A 194 5.04 12.81 38.21
CA SER A 194 6.06 13.85 38.01
C SER A 194 6.98 14.01 39.22
N GLU A 195 6.46 13.92 40.43
CA GLU A 195 7.28 13.98 41.67
C GLU A 195 8.23 12.77 41.77
N ARG A 196 7.74 11.55 41.53
CA ARG A 196 8.52 10.33 41.59
C ARG A 196 9.58 10.26 40.49
N VAL A 197 9.20 10.62 39.26
CA VAL A 197 10.14 10.72 38.14
C VAL A 197 11.24 11.74 38.45
N SER A 198 10.87 12.94 38.94
CA SER A 198 11.84 13.96 39.34
C SER A 198 12.78 13.47 40.40
N ALA A 199 12.31 12.77 41.42
CA ALA A 199 13.13 12.21 42.47
C ALA A 199 14.12 11.13 41.97
N LEU A 200 13.71 10.34 40.96
CA LEU A 200 14.57 9.37 40.31
C LEU A 200 15.64 10.04 39.44
N VAL A 201 15.27 11.05 38.67
CA VAL A 201 16.16 11.84 37.81
C VAL A 201 17.21 12.59 38.62
N GLU A 202 16.83 13.25 39.71
CA GLU A 202 17.72 13.99 40.60
C GLU A 202 18.90 13.14 41.14
N LYS A 203 18.64 11.88 41.41
CA LYS A 203 19.67 10.94 41.89
C LYS A 203 20.64 10.49 40.80
N ASN A 204 20.27 10.66 39.52
CA ASN A 204 20.95 10.06 38.37
C ASN A 204 21.34 11.08 37.28
N LEU A 205 21.42 12.37 37.63
CA LEU A 205 21.71 13.45 36.65
C LEU A 205 22.99 13.21 35.85
N GLY A 206 24.01 12.64 36.47
CA GLY A 206 25.30 12.33 35.83
C GLY A 206 25.13 11.31 34.70
N THR A 207 24.48 10.20 34.99
CA THR A 207 24.18 9.13 34.01
C THR A 207 23.34 9.66 32.85
N ILE A 208 22.31 10.45 33.16
CA ILE A 208 21.42 10.98 32.12
C ILE A 208 22.19 11.93 31.18
N ARG A 209 22.94 12.87 31.70
CA ARG A 209 23.72 13.85 30.91
C ARG A 209 24.81 13.25 30.04
N THR A 210 25.33 12.08 30.42
CA THR A 210 26.45 11.46 29.72
C THR A 210 26.06 10.37 28.74
N GLN A 211 24.84 9.83 28.85
CA GLN A 211 24.43 8.69 28.02
C GLN A 211 23.22 8.97 27.10
N PHE A 212 22.51 10.08 27.31
CA PHE A 212 21.28 10.40 26.53
C PHE A 212 21.37 11.74 25.82
N GLY A 213 20.73 11.84 24.67
CA GLY A 213 20.63 13.08 23.91
C GLY A 213 21.94 13.53 23.27
N SER A 214 22.88 12.61 22.95
CA SER A 214 24.19 12.95 22.37
C SER A 214 24.06 13.49 20.93
N PHE A 215 23.06 13.06 20.18
CA PHE A 215 22.69 13.57 18.86
C PHE A 215 21.19 13.38 18.60
N SER A 216 20.64 14.07 17.58
CA SER A 216 19.20 14.17 17.36
C SER A 216 18.47 12.84 17.16
N ARG A 217 19.13 11.85 16.58
CA ARG A 217 18.57 10.53 16.28
C ARG A 217 18.98 9.44 17.27
N GLN A 218 19.43 9.78 18.45
CA GLN A 218 19.60 8.81 19.54
C GLN A 218 18.24 8.52 20.18
N LEU A 219 17.51 7.54 19.62
CA LEU A 219 16.11 7.24 19.99
C LEU A 219 15.91 5.85 20.59
N SER A 220 16.95 5.04 20.77
CA SER A 220 16.86 3.77 21.50
C SER A 220 16.65 3.98 22.99
N GLY A 221 15.76 3.22 23.61
CA GLY A 221 15.40 3.35 25.02
C GLY A 221 14.44 4.52 25.27
N TYR A 222 14.34 4.93 26.53
CA TYR A 222 13.59 6.14 26.91
C TYR A 222 14.44 7.40 26.71
N SER A 223 13.86 8.45 26.17
CA SER A 223 14.51 9.76 25.95
C SER A 223 14.65 10.55 27.25
N MET A 224 15.52 10.06 28.15
CA MET A 224 15.69 10.59 29.51
C MET A 224 16.21 12.04 29.57
N GLU A 225 16.83 12.52 28.49
CA GLU A 225 17.34 13.89 28.37
C GLU A 225 16.24 14.94 28.55
N HIS A 226 14.99 14.63 28.15
CA HIS A 226 13.87 15.57 28.31
C HIS A 226 13.51 15.81 29.78
N LEU A 227 13.87 14.90 30.69
CA LEU A 227 13.58 14.98 32.12
C LEU A 227 14.65 15.77 32.90
N LEU A 228 15.72 16.21 32.24
CA LEU A 228 16.74 17.02 32.89
C LEU A 228 16.20 18.41 33.32
N PRO A 229 16.67 18.98 34.44
CA PRO A 229 16.25 20.32 34.87
C PRO A 229 16.46 21.41 33.80
N GLU A 230 17.58 21.34 33.07
CA GLU A 230 17.90 22.25 31.97
C GLU A 230 16.96 22.12 30.76
N ASN A 231 16.28 21.01 30.63
CA ASN A 231 15.24 20.75 29.61
C ASN A 231 13.80 20.87 30.19
N HIS A 232 13.67 21.60 31.30
CA HIS A 232 12.40 21.93 32.00
C HIS A 232 11.66 20.71 32.56
N ARG A 233 12.27 19.51 32.61
CA ARG A 233 11.61 18.26 33.02
C ARG A 233 10.35 17.99 32.19
N ASP A 234 10.50 18.10 30.88
CA ASP A 234 9.39 18.05 29.92
C ASP A 234 8.83 16.63 29.78
N MET A 235 7.78 16.33 30.54
CA MET A 235 7.10 15.04 30.54
C MET A 235 6.32 14.80 29.22
N ALA A 236 5.90 15.87 28.54
CA ALA A 236 5.18 15.74 27.28
C ALA A 236 6.11 15.27 26.15
N LYS A 237 7.34 15.81 26.11
CA LYS A 237 8.35 15.32 25.15
C LYS A 237 8.89 13.95 25.53
N PHE A 238 9.03 13.68 26.82
CA PHE A 238 9.55 12.40 27.32
C PHE A 238 8.68 11.20 26.89
N ILE A 239 7.35 11.36 26.77
CA ILE A 239 6.46 10.24 26.43
C ILE A 239 6.69 9.72 25.00
N ALA A 240 7.30 10.52 24.12
CA ALA A 240 7.62 10.08 22.77
C ALA A 240 8.75 9.03 22.79
N GLY A 241 8.53 7.93 22.06
CA GLY A 241 9.46 6.80 22.02
C GLY A 241 9.31 5.79 23.15
N THR A 242 8.28 5.91 24.00
CA THR A 242 8.05 4.94 25.08
C THR A 242 7.30 3.68 24.64
N GLU A 243 6.92 3.58 23.39
CA GLU A 243 6.38 2.39 22.72
C GLU A 243 5.15 1.78 23.44
N GLY A 244 4.35 2.62 24.10
CA GLY A 244 3.18 2.18 24.87
C GLY A 244 3.51 1.40 26.13
N THR A 245 4.76 1.43 26.62
CA THR A 245 5.19 0.72 27.82
C THR A 245 4.82 1.43 29.13
N LEU A 246 4.53 2.73 29.07
CA LEU A 246 4.17 3.54 30.23
C LEU A 246 2.67 3.83 30.35
N GLY A 247 1.94 3.74 29.25
CA GLY A 247 0.51 4.03 29.21
C GLY A 247 0.00 4.19 27.78
N ILE A 248 -1.25 4.62 27.64
CA ILE A 248 -1.94 4.87 26.39
C ILE A 248 -2.22 6.36 26.26
N VAL A 249 -1.66 7.00 25.22
CA VAL A 249 -1.99 8.40 24.89
C VAL A 249 -3.41 8.46 24.34
N THR A 250 -4.25 9.33 24.92
CA THR A 250 -5.66 9.52 24.50
C THR A 250 -5.90 10.86 23.80
N GLU A 251 -5.02 11.83 24.02
CA GLU A 251 -5.05 13.16 23.39
C GLU A 251 -3.64 13.74 23.39
N ALA A 252 -3.31 14.53 22.36
CA ALA A 252 -2.09 15.33 22.32
C ALA A 252 -2.35 16.71 21.71
N CYS A 253 -1.70 17.73 22.25
CA CYS A 253 -1.55 19.03 21.62
C CYS A 253 -0.18 19.08 20.95
N VAL A 254 -0.16 19.30 19.63
CA VAL A 254 1.09 19.33 18.86
C VAL A 254 1.28 20.67 18.17
N SER A 255 2.52 21.15 18.14
CA SER A 255 2.89 22.40 17.49
C SER A 255 2.95 22.23 15.96
N LEU A 256 2.72 23.32 15.27
CA LEU A 256 2.65 23.41 13.81
C LEU A 256 3.70 24.38 13.26
N VAL A 257 4.16 24.11 12.05
CA VAL A 257 5.12 24.96 11.36
C VAL A 257 4.49 25.63 10.15
N ALA A 258 4.88 26.88 9.88
CA ALA A 258 4.54 27.59 8.63
C ALA A 258 5.61 27.27 7.58
N GLU A 259 5.19 26.72 6.45
CA GLU A 259 6.13 26.42 5.36
C GLU A 259 6.55 27.68 4.60
N ARG A 260 7.84 27.80 4.29
CA ARG A 260 8.31 28.82 3.34
C ARG A 260 7.80 28.46 1.94
N PRO A 261 7.33 29.45 1.15
CA PRO A 261 6.56 29.18 -0.07
C PRO A 261 7.39 28.62 -1.23
N CYS A 262 8.70 28.88 -1.27
CA CYS A 262 9.54 28.48 -2.40
C CYS A 262 10.39 27.28 -2.03
N SER A 263 10.16 26.15 -2.69
CA SER A 263 10.93 24.91 -2.56
C SER A 263 11.81 24.70 -3.78
N ILE A 264 13.02 24.18 -3.58
CA ILE A 264 13.93 23.80 -4.65
C ILE A 264 14.63 22.50 -4.27
N THR A 265 14.78 21.60 -5.23
CA THR A 265 15.48 20.32 -5.05
C THR A 265 16.88 20.41 -5.66
N VAL A 266 17.90 19.98 -4.93
CA VAL A 266 19.25 19.75 -5.43
C VAL A 266 19.52 18.26 -5.46
N ALA A 267 19.96 17.74 -6.60
CA ALA A 267 20.42 16.36 -6.74
C ALA A 267 21.94 16.36 -6.91
N LEU A 268 22.65 15.61 -6.09
CA LEU A 268 24.11 15.51 -6.06
C LEU A 268 24.53 14.06 -6.29
N GLY A 269 25.57 13.84 -7.11
CA GLY A 269 26.10 12.51 -7.41
C GLY A 269 27.54 12.36 -6.94
N TYR A 270 27.83 11.21 -6.33
CA TYR A 270 29.13 10.81 -5.76
C TYR A 270 29.58 9.45 -6.27
N ALA A 271 30.84 9.09 -6.13
CA ALA A 271 31.36 7.82 -6.59
C ALA A 271 30.80 6.62 -5.82
N SER A 272 30.41 6.83 -4.58
CA SER A 272 29.76 5.82 -3.74
C SER A 272 28.79 6.43 -2.74
N MET A 273 27.94 5.60 -2.15
CA MET A 273 27.03 6.03 -1.08
C MET A 273 27.81 6.47 0.17
N ALA A 274 28.91 5.84 0.50
CA ALA A 274 29.76 6.23 1.62
C ALA A 274 30.42 7.59 1.41
N GLU A 275 30.89 7.91 0.18
CA GLU A 275 31.38 9.24 -0.16
C GLU A 275 30.29 10.30 -0.13
N ALA A 276 29.06 9.94 -0.57
CA ALA A 276 27.92 10.80 -0.41
C ALA A 276 27.66 11.13 1.08
N ALA A 277 27.75 10.15 1.95
CA ALA A 277 27.61 10.33 3.40
C ALA A 277 28.73 11.18 4.01
N ASP A 278 29.97 11.04 3.56
CA ASP A 278 31.09 11.87 4.01
C ASP A 278 30.86 13.38 3.68
N ALA A 279 30.12 13.68 2.64
CA ALA A 279 29.85 15.05 2.20
C ALA A 279 28.79 15.79 3.04
N ILE A 280 28.03 15.10 3.87
CA ILE A 280 26.88 15.66 4.61
C ILE A 280 27.26 16.87 5.44
N THR A 281 28.37 16.83 6.13
CA THR A 281 28.83 17.93 7.02
C THR A 281 29.05 19.23 6.27
N ALA A 282 29.36 19.20 4.97
CA ALA A 282 29.47 20.37 4.12
C ALA A 282 28.12 20.94 3.66
N LEU A 283 27.06 20.12 3.70
CA LEU A 283 25.70 20.48 3.24
C LEU A 283 24.85 21.07 4.38
N LEU A 284 25.02 20.63 5.61
CA LEU A 284 24.22 21.05 6.77
C LEU A 284 24.25 22.58 7.03
N PRO A 285 25.35 23.31 6.81
CA PRO A 285 25.35 24.78 6.99
C PRO A 285 24.38 25.56 6.09
N PHE A 286 23.85 24.91 5.04
CA PHE A 286 22.81 25.50 4.18
C PHE A 286 21.39 25.34 4.74
N HIS A 287 21.24 24.75 5.93
CA HIS A 287 19.96 24.51 6.60
C HIS A 287 18.92 23.81 5.70
N PRO A 288 19.26 22.66 5.15
CA PRO A 288 18.32 21.89 4.32
C PRO A 288 17.08 21.49 5.11
N VAL A 289 15.95 21.44 4.41
CA VAL A 289 14.70 20.91 4.98
C VAL A 289 14.72 19.39 5.01
N ALA A 290 15.30 18.78 3.97
CA ALA A 290 15.55 17.35 3.90
C ALA A 290 16.90 17.10 3.20
N CYS A 291 17.58 16.04 3.59
CA CYS A 291 18.85 15.62 3.03
C CYS A 291 18.91 14.07 3.02
N GLU A 292 18.53 13.48 1.87
CA GLU A 292 18.25 12.06 1.70
C GLU A 292 19.29 11.37 0.83
N GLY A 293 19.83 10.25 1.30
CA GLY A 293 20.85 9.48 0.61
C GLY A 293 20.38 8.10 0.16
N PHE A 294 20.89 7.64 -1.01
CA PHE A 294 20.69 6.30 -1.53
C PHE A 294 21.76 5.91 -2.56
N GLY A 295 21.87 4.61 -2.82
CA GLY A 295 22.87 4.07 -3.74
C GLY A 295 22.27 3.54 -5.06
N ARG A 296 23.17 3.17 -6.00
CA ARG A 296 22.85 2.62 -7.34
C ARG A 296 21.86 1.46 -7.29
N ARG A 297 21.99 0.55 -6.32
CA ARG A 297 21.10 -0.62 -6.19
C ARG A 297 19.62 -0.24 -6.11
N ILE A 298 19.27 0.87 -5.44
CA ILE A 298 17.89 1.39 -5.38
C ILE A 298 17.41 1.82 -6.76
N VAL A 299 18.26 2.51 -7.52
CA VAL A 299 17.94 2.99 -8.89
C VAL A 299 17.73 1.81 -9.84
N GLU A 300 18.56 0.79 -9.75
CA GLU A 300 18.45 -0.45 -10.56
C GLU A 300 17.13 -1.19 -10.28
N VAL A 301 16.71 -1.22 -9.04
CA VAL A 301 15.44 -1.82 -8.64
C VAL A 301 14.24 -1.07 -9.23
N VAL A 302 14.27 0.26 -9.17
CA VAL A 302 13.24 1.11 -9.80
C VAL A 302 13.20 0.87 -11.31
N ALA A 303 14.37 0.81 -11.96
CA ALA A 303 14.47 0.54 -13.40
C ALA A 303 13.91 -0.84 -13.80
N ARG A 304 14.18 -1.89 -13.00
CA ARG A 304 13.65 -3.25 -13.24
C ARG A 304 12.13 -3.35 -13.05
N SER A 305 11.52 -2.41 -12.35
CA SER A 305 10.06 -2.38 -12.12
C SER A 305 9.28 -1.66 -13.22
N ASP A 306 9.86 -1.46 -14.41
CA ASP A 306 9.30 -0.72 -15.55
C ASP A 306 8.84 0.71 -15.22
N LYS A 307 9.37 1.27 -14.12
CA LYS A 307 9.13 2.67 -13.77
C LYS A 307 10.17 3.57 -14.44
N LEU A 308 9.72 4.74 -14.85
CA LEU A 308 10.63 5.73 -15.43
C LEU A 308 11.62 6.21 -14.35
N VAL A 309 12.91 6.02 -14.61
CA VAL A 309 13.99 6.62 -13.82
C VAL A 309 14.33 7.97 -14.45
N PRO A 310 14.12 9.08 -13.76
CA PRO A 310 14.55 10.40 -14.27
C PRO A 310 16.08 10.48 -14.36
N ASP A 311 16.58 11.41 -15.14
CA ASP A 311 18.00 11.66 -15.27
C ASP A 311 18.62 12.02 -13.91
N LEU A 312 19.64 11.27 -13.50
CA LEU A 312 20.38 11.49 -12.27
C LEU A 312 21.75 12.12 -12.58
N PRO A 313 22.31 12.92 -11.66
CA PRO A 313 23.72 13.33 -11.72
C PRO A 313 24.64 12.12 -11.81
N ARG A 314 25.78 12.29 -12.44
CA ARG A 314 26.79 11.24 -12.58
C ARG A 314 27.28 10.74 -11.22
N GLY A 315 27.22 9.40 -10.98
CA GLY A 315 27.66 8.76 -9.75
C GLY A 315 26.99 7.43 -9.50
N ASP A 316 27.32 6.81 -8.37
CA ASP A 316 26.77 5.56 -7.86
C ASP A 316 26.15 5.71 -6.46
N GLY A 317 26.34 6.87 -5.84
CA GLY A 317 25.67 7.33 -4.63
C GLY A 317 25.08 8.71 -4.85
N TRP A 318 23.86 8.96 -4.35
CA TRP A 318 23.19 10.25 -4.56
C TRP A 318 22.67 10.81 -3.24
N ILE A 319 22.67 12.14 -3.19
CA ILE A 319 21.97 12.92 -2.16
C ILE A 319 20.97 13.82 -2.83
N PHE A 320 19.73 13.77 -2.33
CA PHE A 320 18.69 14.76 -2.64
C PHE A 320 18.53 15.72 -1.48
N VAL A 321 18.64 17.00 -1.77
CA VAL A 321 18.51 18.08 -0.77
C VAL A 321 17.31 18.95 -1.11
N GLU A 322 16.40 19.14 -0.15
CA GLU A 322 15.32 20.13 -0.26
C GLU A 322 15.75 21.40 0.47
N LEU A 323 15.73 22.52 -0.26
CA LEU A 323 15.91 23.85 0.32
C LEU A 323 14.62 24.65 0.19
N ARG A 324 14.26 25.44 1.21
CA ARG A 324 13.12 26.34 1.19
C ARG A 324 13.51 27.76 1.55
N ALA A 325 12.92 28.72 0.83
CA ALA A 325 13.18 30.15 1.04
C ALA A 325 11.91 30.98 0.83
N ASP A 326 11.97 32.25 1.20
CA ASP A 326 10.86 33.20 1.04
C ASP A 326 10.74 33.74 -0.42
N SER A 327 11.73 33.43 -1.28
CA SER A 327 11.71 33.77 -2.69
C SER A 327 12.51 32.77 -3.54
N ASN A 328 12.05 32.54 -4.78
CA ASN A 328 12.75 31.71 -5.76
C ASN A 328 14.20 32.17 -6.05
N ALA A 329 14.45 33.45 -6.02
CA ALA A 329 15.79 34.00 -6.25
C ALA A 329 16.75 33.61 -5.11
N ARG A 330 16.28 33.62 -3.86
CA ARG A 330 17.06 33.19 -2.71
C ARG A 330 17.29 31.68 -2.76
N ALA A 331 16.21 30.90 -2.98
CA ALA A 331 16.31 29.44 -3.06
C ALA A 331 17.34 29.00 -4.12
N ARG A 332 17.34 29.63 -5.30
CA ARG A 332 18.33 29.34 -6.37
C ARG A 332 19.77 29.73 -5.98
N ARG A 333 19.96 30.86 -5.30
CA ARG A 333 21.32 31.25 -4.84
C ARG A 333 21.85 30.22 -3.84
N ASP A 334 21.03 29.88 -2.85
CA ASP A 334 21.41 28.93 -1.80
C ASP A 334 21.68 27.54 -2.41
N ALA A 335 20.85 27.09 -3.36
CA ALA A 335 21.04 25.83 -4.09
C ALA A 335 22.35 25.79 -4.91
N ASN A 336 22.67 26.87 -5.64
CA ASN A 336 23.93 26.95 -6.40
C ASN A 336 25.17 26.98 -5.47
N ALA A 337 25.07 27.69 -4.36
CA ALA A 337 26.12 27.72 -3.35
C ALA A 337 26.34 26.33 -2.72
N LEU A 338 25.24 25.60 -2.43
CA LEU A 338 25.29 24.24 -1.92
C LEU A 338 25.97 23.29 -2.91
N VAL A 339 25.60 23.34 -4.21
CA VAL A 339 26.26 22.55 -5.26
C VAL A 339 27.77 22.84 -5.28
N SER A 340 28.14 24.10 -5.19
CA SER A 340 29.57 24.49 -5.21
C SER A 340 30.34 24.00 -3.98
N ALA A 341 29.69 23.86 -2.83
CA ALA A 341 30.31 23.40 -1.58
C ALA A 341 30.28 21.87 -1.41
N SER A 342 29.48 21.15 -2.23
CA SER A 342 29.16 19.74 -2.01
C SER A 342 30.30 18.75 -2.31
N ASN A 343 31.35 19.18 -3.06
CA ASN A 343 32.38 18.28 -3.61
C ASN A 343 31.81 17.12 -4.43
N ALA A 344 30.59 17.21 -4.94
CA ALA A 344 29.96 16.19 -5.76
C ALA A 344 30.69 16.04 -7.13
N LEU A 345 30.67 14.83 -7.69
CA LEU A 345 31.15 14.58 -9.06
C LEU A 345 30.31 15.31 -10.10
N ASP A 346 29.03 15.51 -9.79
CA ASP A 346 28.06 16.19 -10.61
C ASP A 346 26.90 16.66 -9.74
N GLY A 347 26.28 17.81 -10.06
CA GLY A 347 25.22 18.38 -9.28
C GLY A 347 24.23 19.16 -10.12
N ARG A 348 22.94 19.01 -9.80
CA ARG A 348 21.85 19.62 -10.55
C ARG A 348 20.84 20.29 -9.62
N VAL A 349 20.50 21.54 -9.98
CA VAL A 349 19.43 22.31 -9.32
C VAL A 349 18.14 22.13 -10.11
N VAL A 350 17.13 21.52 -9.49
CA VAL A 350 15.85 21.19 -10.11
C VAL A 350 14.80 22.20 -9.67
N THR A 351 14.26 22.94 -10.64
CA THR A 351 13.28 24.00 -10.42
C THR A 351 11.88 23.64 -10.91
N ASP A 352 11.76 22.61 -11.74
CA ASP A 352 10.46 22.09 -12.18
C ASP A 352 9.89 21.15 -11.11
N GLU A 353 8.67 21.43 -10.67
CA GLU A 353 8.02 20.68 -9.59
C GLU A 353 7.73 19.23 -9.97
N ARG A 354 7.45 18.96 -11.25
CA ARG A 354 7.17 17.59 -11.73
C ARG A 354 8.43 16.76 -11.76
N GLU A 355 9.53 17.37 -12.19
CA GLU A 355 10.84 16.73 -12.20
C GLU A 355 11.32 16.47 -10.77
N ALA A 356 11.18 17.43 -9.87
CA ALA A 356 11.49 17.28 -8.45
C ALA A 356 10.67 16.12 -7.84
N ALA A 357 9.36 16.10 -8.08
CA ALA A 357 8.49 15.03 -7.59
C ALA A 357 8.87 13.66 -8.19
N ALA A 358 9.36 13.59 -9.43
CA ALA A 358 9.84 12.35 -10.04
C ALA A 358 11.13 11.83 -9.37
N LEU A 359 12.06 12.73 -9.02
CA LEU A 359 13.27 12.40 -8.26
C LEU A 359 12.94 11.88 -6.86
N TRP A 360 12.12 12.61 -6.11
CA TRP A 360 11.72 12.21 -4.76
C TRP A 360 10.96 10.87 -4.74
N ARG A 361 10.27 10.54 -5.82
CA ARG A 361 9.59 9.24 -5.97
C ARG A 361 10.55 8.07 -5.99
N ILE A 362 11.78 8.20 -6.56
CA ILE A 362 12.81 7.14 -6.49
C ILE A 362 13.09 6.79 -5.03
N ARG A 363 13.26 7.81 -4.18
CA ARG A 363 13.54 7.63 -2.75
C ARG A 363 12.33 7.01 -2.01
N ALA A 364 11.12 7.45 -2.31
CA ALA A 364 9.91 6.94 -1.67
C ALA A 364 9.57 5.50 -2.10
N ASP A 365 9.68 5.19 -3.39
CA ASP A 365 9.45 3.85 -3.95
C ASP A 365 10.56 2.87 -3.56
N GLY A 366 11.82 3.34 -3.50
CA GLY A 366 12.97 2.54 -3.13
C GLY A 366 12.83 1.86 -1.76
N ALA A 367 12.27 2.57 -0.79
CA ALA A 367 11.96 2.02 0.52
C ALA A 367 11.01 0.80 0.48
N GLY A 368 10.01 0.85 -0.41
CA GLY A 368 9.08 -0.27 -0.62
C GLY A 368 9.70 -1.40 -1.43
N LEU A 369 10.41 -1.06 -2.49
CA LEU A 369 11.02 -2.03 -3.40
C LEU A 369 12.23 -2.75 -2.78
N ALA A 370 12.90 -2.15 -1.79
CA ALA A 370 14.03 -2.77 -1.10
C ALA A 370 13.68 -4.15 -0.49
N GLY A 371 12.44 -4.38 -0.14
CA GLY A 371 11.98 -5.67 0.41
C GLY A 371 11.85 -6.81 -0.61
N VAL A 372 11.77 -6.50 -1.92
CA VAL A 372 11.49 -7.47 -2.99
C VAL A 372 12.53 -7.47 -4.11
N SER A 373 13.62 -6.76 -3.94
CA SER A 373 14.60 -6.50 -5.00
C SER A 373 15.85 -7.39 -4.96
N LEU A 374 16.04 -8.12 -3.88
CA LEU A 374 17.10 -9.11 -3.74
C LEU A 374 16.61 -10.46 -4.29
N GLU A 375 17.54 -11.37 -4.58
CA GLU A 375 17.20 -12.73 -5.01
C GLU A 375 16.38 -13.49 -3.95
N LYS A 376 16.68 -13.22 -2.68
CA LYS A 376 15.90 -13.68 -1.53
C LYS A 376 15.06 -12.55 -0.96
N PRO A 377 13.92 -12.84 -0.29
CA PRO A 377 13.14 -11.82 0.41
C PRO A 377 13.98 -11.07 1.45
N ALA A 378 13.90 -9.74 1.44
CA ALA A 378 14.57 -8.91 2.43
C ALA A 378 13.60 -8.46 3.53
N TRP A 379 14.06 -8.52 4.76
CA TRP A 379 13.27 -8.36 5.97
C TRP A 379 13.64 -7.09 6.74
N ALA A 380 12.72 -6.63 7.57
CA ALA A 380 13.00 -5.70 8.65
C ALA A 380 13.78 -6.43 9.78
N GLY A 381 14.22 -5.69 10.77
CA GLY A 381 14.93 -6.21 11.96
C GLY A 381 16.09 -5.29 12.30
N TRP A 382 17.03 -5.10 11.40
CA TRP A 382 18.08 -4.09 11.49
C TRP A 382 17.92 -3.08 10.35
N GLU A 383 16.90 -2.23 10.43
CA GLU A 383 16.59 -1.30 9.34
C GLU A 383 16.59 0.17 9.76
N ASP A 384 17.14 0.54 10.92
CA ASP A 384 16.92 1.88 11.47
C ASP A 384 18.10 2.41 12.31
N ALA A 385 19.32 2.04 11.97
CA ALA A 385 20.50 2.51 12.69
C ALA A 385 20.78 3.98 12.40
N ALA A 386 21.19 4.73 13.43
CA ALA A 386 21.61 6.11 13.29
C ALA A 386 22.99 6.34 13.97
N VAL A 387 23.81 7.18 13.36
CA VAL A 387 25.11 7.61 13.90
C VAL A 387 25.22 9.14 13.77
N PRO A 388 26.07 9.81 14.55
CA PRO A 388 26.38 11.22 14.30
C PRO A 388 26.72 11.43 12.83
N PRO A 389 26.16 12.46 12.14
CA PRO A 389 26.29 12.64 10.69
C PRO A 389 27.76 12.63 10.19
N GLU A 390 28.70 13.13 10.96
CA GLU A 390 30.12 13.13 10.64
C GLU A 390 30.75 11.72 10.63
N ARG A 391 30.12 10.73 11.22
CA ARG A 391 30.55 9.33 11.24
C ARG A 391 29.86 8.45 10.20
N LEU A 392 28.84 8.97 9.52
CA LEU A 392 27.96 8.19 8.66
C LEU A 392 28.71 7.46 7.54
N GLY A 393 29.64 8.13 6.86
CA GLY A 393 30.41 7.51 5.79
C GLY A 393 31.31 6.37 6.28
N ALA A 394 31.94 6.54 7.45
CA ALA A 394 32.71 5.48 8.08
C ALA A 394 31.83 4.29 8.50
N TYR A 395 30.70 4.56 9.14
CA TYR A 395 29.72 3.53 9.52
C TYR A 395 29.24 2.73 8.30
N LEU A 396 28.89 3.37 7.20
CA LEU A 396 28.43 2.67 5.98
C LEU A 396 29.49 1.73 5.40
N ARG A 397 30.78 2.14 5.41
CA ARG A 397 31.87 1.27 4.97
C ARG A 397 32.04 0.04 5.88
N ASP A 398 31.91 0.23 7.19
CA ASP A 398 32.03 -0.85 8.17
C ASP A 398 30.82 -1.77 8.13
N PHE A 399 29.62 -1.21 7.90
CA PHE A 399 28.39 -1.96 7.77
C PHE A 399 28.36 -2.83 6.49
N ASP A 400 28.86 -2.32 5.35
CA ASP A 400 29.02 -3.12 4.13
C ASP A 400 29.98 -4.30 4.34
N ARG A 401 31.06 -4.11 5.13
CA ARG A 401 31.96 -5.20 5.52
C ARG A 401 31.26 -6.24 6.41
N LEU A 402 30.52 -5.78 7.40
CA LEU A 402 29.75 -6.66 8.28
C LEU A 402 28.74 -7.51 7.50
N LEU A 403 27.99 -6.92 6.56
CA LEU A 403 27.09 -7.67 5.69
C LEU A 403 27.85 -8.77 4.91
N ALA A 404 29.01 -8.45 4.35
CA ALA A 404 29.83 -9.39 3.62
C ALA A 404 30.39 -10.53 4.51
N GLU A 405 30.77 -10.24 5.74
CA GLU A 405 31.25 -11.24 6.70
C GLU A 405 30.17 -12.28 7.06
N TYR A 406 28.91 -11.89 7.06
CA TYR A 406 27.77 -12.75 7.36
C TYR A 406 27.10 -13.34 6.09
N ASP A 407 27.65 -13.10 4.89
CA ASP A 407 27.07 -13.51 3.62
C ASP A 407 25.61 -13.03 3.46
N LEU A 408 25.38 -11.76 3.81
CA LEU A 408 24.09 -11.09 3.75
C LEU A 408 24.14 -9.91 2.77
N HIS A 409 22.99 -9.61 2.18
CA HIS A 409 22.84 -8.49 1.24
C HIS A 409 21.80 -7.52 1.76
N GLY A 410 22.06 -6.22 1.58
CA GLY A 410 21.18 -5.14 1.99
C GLY A 410 21.16 -3.99 0.98
N LEU A 411 20.12 -3.17 1.09
CA LEU A 411 19.90 -1.98 0.27
C LEU A 411 19.76 -0.76 1.18
N PRO A 412 20.87 -0.18 1.66
CA PRO A 412 20.84 0.97 2.54
C PRO A 412 20.39 2.24 1.80
N TYR A 413 19.59 3.04 2.48
CA TYR A 413 19.12 4.38 2.10
C TYR A 413 18.74 5.11 3.39
N GLY A 414 18.59 6.43 3.40
CA GLY A 414 18.15 7.06 4.65
C GLY A 414 18.21 8.57 4.70
N HIS A 415 17.97 9.06 5.91
CA HIS A 415 18.00 10.48 6.30
C HIS A 415 19.43 10.88 6.61
N PHE A 416 20.26 11.00 5.57
CA PHE A 416 21.70 11.22 5.71
C PHE A 416 22.03 12.51 6.47
N GLY A 417 21.19 13.56 6.31
CA GLY A 417 21.35 14.82 7.03
C GLY A 417 21.35 14.69 8.55
N GLU A 418 20.76 13.60 9.07
CA GLU A 418 20.72 13.31 10.51
C GLU A 418 21.46 12.00 10.88
N GLY A 419 22.15 11.40 9.91
CA GLY A 419 22.91 10.16 10.13
C GLY A 419 22.10 8.87 10.23
N CYS A 420 20.80 8.89 9.89
CA CYS A 420 19.94 7.72 9.99
C CYS A 420 19.91 6.92 8.68
N VAL A 421 20.03 5.59 8.79
CA VAL A 421 20.11 4.65 7.66
C VAL A 421 19.09 3.53 7.82
N HIS A 422 18.29 3.32 6.78
CA HIS A 422 17.39 2.19 6.66
C HIS A 422 18.00 1.12 5.76
N CYS A 423 17.84 -0.15 6.14
CA CYS A 423 18.33 -1.27 5.33
C CYS A 423 17.44 -2.50 5.47
N ARG A 424 16.94 -3.02 4.35
CA ARG A 424 16.29 -4.32 4.30
C ARG A 424 17.33 -5.36 3.98
N ILE A 425 17.35 -6.48 4.71
CA ILE A 425 18.41 -7.49 4.64
C ILE A 425 17.80 -8.87 4.41
N ASP A 426 18.44 -9.69 3.59
CA ASP A 426 18.00 -11.02 3.14
C ASP A 426 18.29 -12.13 4.17
N TYR A 427 17.92 -11.90 5.43
CA TYR A 427 18.08 -12.91 6.48
C TYR A 427 17.42 -14.24 6.09
N PRO A 428 18.07 -15.38 6.35
CA PRO A 428 17.54 -16.71 6.07
C PRO A 428 16.54 -17.18 7.14
N LEU A 429 15.51 -16.36 7.43
CA LEU A 429 14.60 -16.57 8.57
C LEU A 429 13.74 -17.83 8.46
N ASP A 430 13.55 -18.36 7.27
CA ASP A 430 12.84 -19.60 6.99
C ASP A 430 13.72 -20.87 7.09
N GLU A 431 15.04 -20.73 7.24
CA GLU A 431 15.95 -21.84 7.46
C GLU A 431 15.90 -22.35 8.92
N PRO A 432 16.29 -23.59 9.20
CA PRO A 432 16.22 -24.17 10.55
C PRO A 432 17.02 -23.40 11.61
N ASP A 433 18.19 -22.84 11.23
CA ASP A 433 19.06 -22.04 12.08
C ASP A 433 18.90 -20.53 11.87
N GLY A 434 17.96 -20.12 11.01
CA GLY A 434 17.72 -18.74 10.61
C GLY A 434 17.58 -17.76 11.78
N PRO A 435 16.76 -18.04 12.82
CA PRO A 435 16.67 -17.18 14.01
C PRO A 435 18.00 -16.98 14.74
N ALA A 436 18.82 -18.03 14.84
CA ALA A 436 20.12 -17.94 15.50
C ALA A 436 21.12 -17.09 14.70
N ARG A 437 21.14 -17.26 13.38
CA ARG A 437 21.95 -16.43 12.45
C ARG A 437 21.50 -14.97 12.48
N TYR A 438 20.19 -14.73 12.50
CA TYR A 438 19.64 -13.40 12.67
C TYR A 438 20.13 -12.74 13.96
N LYS A 439 20.03 -13.44 15.12
CA LYS A 439 20.52 -12.95 16.41
C LYS A 439 22.01 -12.60 16.36
N GLN A 440 22.84 -13.50 15.79
CA GLN A 440 24.28 -13.25 15.67
C GLN A 440 24.59 -11.98 14.91
N PHE A 441 23.94 -11.79 13.76
CA PHE A 441 24.14 -10.59 12.95
C PHE A 441 23.66 -9.32 13.66
N VAL A 442 22.44 -9.29 14.20
CA VAL A 442 21.94 -8.06 14.85
C VAL A 442 22.71 -7.70 16.12
N THR A 443 23.29 -8.68 16.82
CA THR A 443 24.20 -8.43 17.92
C THR A 443 25.49 -7.75 17.45
N ALA A 444 26.13 -8.27 16.41
CA ALA A 444 27.32 -7.67 15.82
C ALA A 444 27.03 -6.27 15.24
N ALA A 445 25.87 -6.08 14.65
CA ALA A 445 25.44 -4.79 14.14
C ALA A 445 25.16 -3.76 15.25
N ALA A 446 24.64 -4.20 16.40
CA ALA A 446 24.49 -3.36 17.60
C ALA A 446 25.86 -2.92 18.16
N GLU A 447 26.81 -3.84 18.23
CA GLU A 447 28.20 -3.53 18.64
C GLU A 447 28.85 -2.54 17.66
N LEU A 448 28.62 -2.72 16.35
CA LEU A 448 29.14 -1.83 15.34
C LEU A 448 28.57 -0.41 15.49
N VAL A 449 27.24 -0.25 15.59
CA VAL A 449 26.63 1.08 15.71
C VAL A 449 27.06 1.78 17.00
N ALA A 450 27.16 1.04 18.11
CA ALA A 450 27.66 1.57 19.39
C ALA A 450 29.13 2.04 19.27
N SER A 451 29.98 1.34 18.51
CA SER A 451 31.39 1.75 18.28
C SER A 451 31.50 3.07 17.49
N HIS A 452 30.45 3.46 16.78
CA HIS A 452 30.34 4.74 16.10
C HIS A 452 29.58 5.81 16.90
N ASP A 453 29.40 5.63 18.22
CA ASP A 453 28.59 6.47 19.12
C ASP A 453 27.14 6.65 18.60
N GLY A 454 26.61 5.60 17.97
CA GLY A 454 25.30 5.61 17.33
C GLY A 454 24.17 5.06 18.20
N SER A 455 23.00 4.99 17.60
CA SER A 455 21.74 4.45 18.14
C SER A 455 21.22 3.32 17.25
N MET A 456 20.72 2.25 17.86
CA MET A 456 20.12 1.13 17.12
C MET A 456 18.78 1.51 16.47
N SER A 457 18.11 2.51 17.03
CA SER A 457 16.91 3.11 16.44
C SER A 457 17.09 4.60 16.23
N GLY A 458 16.81 5.07 15.01
CA GLY A 458 16.78 6.48 14.64
C GLY A 458 15.36 7.05 14.50
N GLU A 459 14.31 6.20 14.40
CA GLU A 459 12.90 6.64 14.36
C GLU A 459 11.86 5.52 14.51
N HIS A 460 12.23 4.23 14.37
CA HIS A 460 11.26 3.13 14.35
C HIS A 460 10.96 2.54 15.74
N GLY A 461 11.72 2.90 16.76
CA GLY A 461 11.68 2.31 18.09
C GLY A 461 12.48 1.00 18.18
N ASP A 462 12.66 0.50 19.38
CA ASP A 462 13.41 -0.74 19.63
C ASP A 462 12.52 -1.99 19.49
N GLY A 463 11.33 -1.95 20.05
CA GLY A 463 10.37 -3.04 20.00
C GLY A 463 10.97 -4.39 20.42
N ARG A 464 10.50 -5.46 19.80
CA ARG A 464 11.06 -6.80 19.95
C ARG A 464 12.39 -6.99 19.21
N ALA A 465 12.64 -6.14 18.20
CA ALA A 465 13.80 -6.28 17.33
C ALA A 465 15.11 -5.83 17.98
N ARG A 466 15.07 -4.88 18.92
CA ARG A 466 16.26 -4.21 19.44
C ARG A 466 16.33 -4.09 20.96
N SER A 467 15.19 -4.16 21.68
CA SER A 467 15.19 -3.95 23.14
C SER A 467 16.18 -4.86 23.90
N ALA A 468 16.32 -6.11 23.51
CA ALA A 468 17.28 -7.04 24.14
C ALA A 468 18.75 -6.66 23.88
N LEU A 469 19.03 -5.76 22.95
CA LEU A 469 20.37 -5.29 22.59
C LEU A 469 20.74 -3.96 23.28
N LEU A 470 19.82 -3.33 24.03
CA LEU A 470 20.06 -2.07 24.75
C LEU A 470 21.30 -2.09 25.65
N PRO A 471 21.70 -3.23 26.31
CA PRO A 471 22.94 -3.30 27.07
C PRO A 471 24.23 -3.04 26.26
N THR A 472 24.17 -3.07 24.94
CA THR A 472 25.30 -2.71 24.07
C THR A 472 25.54 -1.19 24.03
N MET A 473 24.46 -0.40 24.20
CA MET A 473 24.54 1.07 24.19
C MET A 473 24.58 1.71 25.56
N TYR A 474 23.91 1.11 26.54
CA TYR A 474 23.67 1.74 27.84
C TYR A 474 24.32 0.96 29.00
N SER A 475 24.76 1.69 29.98
CA SER A 475 25.30 1.10 31.24
C SER A 475 24.18 0.44 32.06
N PRO A 476 24.53 -0.48 32.99
CA PRO A 476 23.55 -1.05 33.92
C PRO A 476 22.73 0.01 34.66
N GLU A 477 23.38 1.11 35.09
CA GLU A 477 22.72 2.21 35.80
C GLU A 477 21.67 2.92 34.92
N ALA A 478 21.92 3.05 33.60
CA ALA A 478 20.95 3.61 32.68
C ALA A 478 19.77 2.66 32.45
N LEU A 479 20.01 1.35 32.37
CA LEU A 479 18.97 0.33 32.27
C LEU A 479 18.12 0.25 33.55
N ASP A 480 18.73 0.41 34.71
CA ASP A 480 18.02 0.50 36.01
C ASP A 480 17.10 1.74 36.04
N LEU A 481 17.49 2.85 35.40
CA LEU A 481 16.61 4.00 35.22
C LEU A 481 15.37 3.68 34.38
N PHE A 482 15.54 2.93 33.29
CA PHE A 482 14.38 2.49 32.48
C PHE A 482 13.42 1.64 33.30
N ALA A 483 13.94 0.68 34.04
CA ALA A 483 13.15 -0.15 34.94
C ALA A 483 12.47 0.67 36.05
N GLY A 484 13.14 1.66 36.59
CA GLY A 484 12.61 2.57 37.61
C GLY A 484 11.45 3.42 37.08
N ILE A 485 11.58 3.99 35.89
CA ILE A 485 10.52 4.73 35.21
C ILE A 485 9.33 3.79 34.93
N LYS A 486 9.57 2.65 34.30
CA LYS A 486 8.54 1.65 34.02
C LYS A 486 7.75 1.30 35.28
N HIS A 487 8.43 1.04 36.40
CA HIS A 487 7.79 0.67 37.66
C HIS A 487 6.93 1.81 38.25
N ILE A 488 7.28 3.08 38.00
CA ILE A 488 6.46 4.23 38.43
C ILE A 488 5.10 4.21 37.71
N PHE A 489 5.07 4.02 36.40
CA PHE A 489 3.84 4.09 35.58
C PHE A 489 3.07 2.76 35.50
N ASP A 490 3.80 1.65 35.56
CA ASP A 490 3.26 0.29 35.38
C ASP A 490 3.94 -0.70 36.35
N PRO A 491 3.62 -0.68 37.63
CA PRO A 491 4.27 -1.54 38.64
C PRO A 491 4.01 -3.04 38.43
N HIS A 492 3.00 -3.41 37.66
CA HIS A 492 2.62 -4.79 37.38
C HIS A 492 3.11 -5.29 36.01
N ASN A 493 3.81 -4.45 35.25
CA ASN A 493 4.34 -4.76 33.90
C ASN A 493 3.27 -5.32 32.95
N ILE A 494 2.09 -4.68 32.88
CA ILE A 494 1.01 -5.06 31.96
C ILE A 494 1.01 -4.26 30.66
N MET A 495 1.63 -3.06 30.63
CA MET A 495 1.66 -2.18 29.49
C MET A 495 2.82 -2.57 28.56
N ASN A 496 2.49 -3.19 27.43
CA ASN A 496 3.41 -3.67 26.39
C ASN A 496 4.66 -4.39 26.96
N PRO A 497 4.48 -5.46 27.76
CA PRO A 497 5.59 -6.13 28.44
C PRO A 497 6.57 -6.78 27.44
N GLY A 498 7.85 -6.82 27.80
CA GLY A 498 8.91 -7.40 26.96
C GLY A 498 9.43 -6.46 25.88
N VAL A 499 9.11 -5.16 25.97
CA VAL A 499 9.63 -4.07 25.15
C VAL A 499 10.32 -3.07 26.07
N LEU A 500 11.51 -2.61 25.72
CA LEU A 500 12.41 -1.69 26.43
C LEU A 500 12.89 -2.22 27.79
N VAL A 501 11.99 -2.70 28.62
CA VAL A 501 12.30 -3.25 29.96
C VAL A 501 11.92 -4.73 30.00
N ASP A 502 12.75 -5.57 30.61
CA ASP A 502 12.61 -7.04 30.62
C ASP A 502 12.32 -7.62 29.22
N PRO A 503 13.18 -7.34 28.23
CA PRO A 503 12.86 -7.57 26.83
C PRO A 503 12.84 -9.04 26.44
N HIS A 504 11.98 -9.37 25.45
CA HIS A 504 12.01 -10.67 24.81
C HIS A 504 13.29 -10.84 23.96
N PRO A 505 13.81 -12.08 23.82
CA PRO A 505 14.88 -12.38 22.89
C PRO A 505 14.52 -12.01 21.44
N VAL A 506 15.47 -11.42 20.70
CA VAL A 506 15.24 -10.93 19.32
C VAL A 506 14.88 -12.04 18.33
N GLU A 507 15.29 -13.28 18.60
CA GLU A 507 15.04 -14.45 17.76
C GLU A 507 13.70 -15.13 18.01
N GLU A 508 12.93 -14.71 19.02
CA GLU A 508 11.65 -15.33 19.35
C GLU A 508 10.50 -14.84 18.45
N ASN A 509 9.55 -15.71 18.20
CA ASN A 509 8.28 -15.40 17.51
C ASN A 509 8.43 -14.91 16.07
N ILE A 510 9.49 -15.31 15.36
CA ILE A 510 9.69 -14.97 13.95
C ILE A 510 8.63 -15.66 13.07
N ARG A 511 7.83 -14.87 12.36
CA ARG A 511 6.64 -15.25 11.62
C ARG A 511 6.91 -16.35 10.58
N VAL A 512 7.88 -16.16 9.70
CA VAL A 512 8.18 -17.10 8.60
C VAL A 512 8.79 -18.39 9.13
N HIS A 513 9.58 -18.31 10.19
CA HIS A 513 10.16 -19.49 10.84
C HIS A 513 9.07 -20.37 11.47
N GLN A 514 8.05 -19.79 12.10
CA GLN A 514 6.92 -20.54 12.65
C GLN A 514 6.13 -21.29 11.57
N ALA A 515 6.03 -20.72 10.36
CA ALA A 515 5.28 -21.29 9.24
C ALA A 515 6.02 -22.42 8.52
N ARG A 516 7.35 -22.51 8.59
CA ARG A 516 8.20 -23.36 7.72
C ARG A 516 7.87 -24.85 7.71
N THR A 517 7.40 -25.40 8.83
CA THR A 517 7.08 -26.84 8.97
C THR A 517 5.60 -27.16 8.89
N SER A 518 4.75 -26.18 8.58
CA SER A 518 3.32 -26.44 8.48
C SER A 518 2.99 -27.34 7.28
N PRO A 519 1.96 -28.19 7.38
CA PRO A 519 1.57 -29.06 6.26
C PRO A 519 1.23 -28.28 4.98
N LEU A 520 0.67 -27.07 5.10
CA LEU A 520 0.28 -26.27 3.95
C LEU A 520 1.51 -25.63 3.30
N THR A 521 2.49 -25.15 4.06
CA THR A 521 3.76 -24.67 3.52
C THR A 521 4.49 -25.77 2.77
N LEU A 522 4.57 -26.96 3.35
CA LEU A 522 5.25 -28.11 2.73
C LEU A 522 4.57 -28.58 1.44
N SER A 523 3.23 -28.52 1.37
CA SER A 523 2.48 -28.96 0.19
C SER A 523 2.31 -27.87 -0.89
N HIS A 524 2.40 -26.60 -0.51
CA HIS A 524 2.22 -25.44 -1.41
C HIS A 524 3.25 -24.35 -1.10
N PRO A 525 4.57 -24.60 -1.27
CA PRO A 525 5.63 -23.68 -0.88
C PRO A 525 5.53 -22.33 -1.61
N ASP A 526 5.22 -22.33 -2.91
CA ASP A 526 5.08 -21.12 -3.71
C ASP A 526 3.95 -20.22 -3.19
N PHE A 527 2.83 -20.81 -2.77
CA PHE A 527 1.72 -20.04 -2.20
C PHE A 527 2.09 -19.50 -0.82
N ALA A 528 2.78 -20.28 -0.01
CA ALA A 528 3.27 -19.85 1.30
C ALA A 528 4.23 -18.67 1.18
N ALA A 529 5.22 -18.75 0.28
CA ALA A 529 6.13 -17.66 -0.01
C ALA A 529 5.38 -16.40 -0.50
N ALA A 530 4.43 -16.58 -1.43
CA ALA A 530 3.66 -15.46 -2.00
C ALA A 530 2.83 -14.72 -0.93
N VAL A 531 2.15 -15.40 -0.02
CA VAL A 531 1.37 -14.71 1.02
C VAL A 531 2.25 -14.01 2.06
N HIS A 532 3.47 -14.52 2.29
CA HIS A 532 4.46 -13.90 3.16
C HIS A 532 5.18 -12.69 2.53
N GLN A 533 5.02 -12.44 1.23
CA GLN A 533 5.45 -11.20 0.59
C GLN A 533 4.83 -9.94 1.22
N CYS A 534 3.60 -10.05 1.74
CA CYS A 534 3.00 -8.94 2.49
C CYS A 534 3.75 -8.75 3.80
N THR A 535 4.50 -7.66 3.91
CA THR A 535 5.25 -7.26 5.10
C THR A 535 4.41 -6.43 6.08
N GLY A 536 3.14 -6.15 5.78
CA GLY A 536 2.27 -5.43 6.71
C GLY A 536 2.39 -3.89 6.68
N VAL A 537 3.20 -3.29 5.82
CA VAL A 537 3.43 -1.83 5.75
C VAL A 537 2.18 -0.97 5.56
N GLY A 538 1.06 -1.56 5.19
CA GLY A 538 -0.26 -0.95 5.28
C GLY A 538 -0.59 0.11 4.21
N LYS A 539 0.12 0.20 3.08
CA LYS A 539 -0.27 1.14 2.01
C LYS A 539 -1.70 0.90 1.50
N CYS A 540 -2.24 -0.30 1.68
CA CYS A 540 -3.62 -0.66 1.33
C CYS A 540 -4.70 -0.09 2.26
N ILE A 541 -4.34 0.49 3.38
CA ILE A 541 -5.28 1.20 4.26
C ILE A 541 -5.18 2.72 4.13
N ALA A 542 -4.22 3.22 3.33
CA ALA A 542 -4.10 4.65 3.05
C ALA A 542 -5.30 5.14 2.23
N ASP A 543 -5.71 6.37 2.47
CA ASP A 543 -6.62 7.07 1.56
C ASP A 543 -5.87 7.42 0.28
N ASN A 544 -6.18 6.70 -0.80
CA ASN A 544 -5.57 6.88 -2.12
C ASN A 544 -6.42 7.78 -3.05
N SER A 545 -7.51 8.37 -2.54
CA SER A 545 -8.31 9.35 -3.28
C SER A 545 -7.41 10.52 -3.69
N GLY A 546 -7.49 10.92 -4.95
CA GLY A 546 -6.65 11.99 -5.49
C GLY A 546 -5.21 11.60 -5.90
N ALA A 547 -4.71 10.42 -5.52
CA ALA A 547 -3.40 9.92 -5.94
C ALA A 547 -3.43 9.12 -7.25
N GLY A 548 -4.62 8.87 -7.84
CA GLY A 548 -4.81 8.08 -9.07
C GLY A 548 -4.54 6.59 -8.91
N GLY A 549 -4.35 6.10 -7.68
CA GLY A 549 -4.20 4.68 -7.37
C GLY A 549 -5.52 3.93 -7.29
N VAL A 550 -5.47 2.59 -7.31
CA VAL A 550 -6.65 1.72 -7.25
C VAL A 550 -6.77 1.00 -5.90
N MET A 551 -5.68 0.74 -5.21
CA MET A 551 -5.62 -0.05 -3.97
C MET A 551 -6.16 0.75 -2.78
N CYS A 552 -6.91 0.22 -1.85
CA CYS A 552 -7.76 -0.97 -1.88
C CYS A 552 -9.21 -0.52 -1.78
N PRO A 553 -10.04 -0.63 -2.83
CA PRO A 553 -11.41 -0.11 -2.82
C PRO A 553 -12.27 -0.71 -1.72
N SER A 554 -11.97 -1.97 -1.37
CA SER A 554 -12.71 -2.66 -0.31
C SER A 554 -12.50 -1.99 1.06
N HIS A 555 -11.26 -1.66 1.38
CA HIS A 555 -10.95 -0.99 2.65
C HIS A 555 -11.50 0.44 2.68
N GLN A 556 -11.37 1.17 1.57
CA GLN A 556 -11.90 2.53 1.46
C GLN A 556 -13.41 2.58 1.74
N ALA A 557 -14.15 1.54 1.32
CA ALA A 557 -15.59 1.48 1.51
C ALA A 557 -16.02 0.97 2.89
N SER A 558 -15.23 0.14 3.58
CA SER A 558 -15.61 -0.47 4.87
C SER A 558 -14.90 0.13 6.07
N GLY A 559 -13.70 0.68 5.92
CA GLY A 559 -12.81 1.06 7.02
C GLY A 559 -12.23 -0.13 7.81
N LEU A 560 -12.62 -1.38 7.50
CA LEU A 560 -12.26 -2.55 8.29
C LEU A 560 -10.93 -3.17 7.86
N GLU A 561 -10.09 -3.54 8.83
CA GLU A 561 -8.80 -4.19 8.59
C GLU A 561 -8.95 -5.46 7.75
N LYS A 562 -9.97 -6.31 7.99
CA LYS A 562 -10.21 -7.56 7.25
C LYS A 562 -10.41 -7.36 5.75
N ASP A 563 -10.88 -6.18 5.34
CA ASP A 563 -11.18 -5.85 3.94
C ASP A 563 -10.00 -5.18 3.24
N SER A 564 -8.89 -4.96 3.93
CA SER A 564 -7.64 -4.50 3.36
C SER A 564 -6.84 -5.63 2.72
N THR A 565 -5.90 -5.30 1.82
CA THR A 565 -4.97 -6.30 1.26
C THR A 565 -4.11 -6.94 2.34
N ARG A 566 -3.60 -6.14 3.30
CA ARG A 566 -2.77 -6.68 4.37
C ARG A 566 -3.58 -7.54 5.34
N GLY A 567 -4.82 -7.16 5.68
CA GLY A 567 -5.68 -7.96 6.54
C GLY A 567 -5.95 -9.33 5.93
N ARG A 568 -6.31 -9.37 4.64
CA ARG A 568 -6.45 -10.63 3.89
C ARG A 568 -5.16 -11.43 3.86
N ALA A 569 -4.01 -10.78 3.64
CA ALA A 569 -2.72 -11.46 3.65
C ALA A 569 -2.40 -12.09 5.01
N LYS A 570 -2.67 -11.39 6.13
CA LYS A 570 -2.49 -11.92 7.49
C LYS A 570 -3.36 -13.15 7.74
N VAL A 571 -4.63 -13.12 7.34
CA VAL A 571 -5.53 -14.30 7.44
C VAL A 571 -4.99 -15.48 6.63
N LEU A 572 -4.47 -15.22 5.43
CA LEU A 572 -3.85 -16.28 4.61
C LEU A 572 -2.51 -16.76 5.19
N GLN A 573 -1.71 -15.88 5.79
CA GLN A 573 -0.50 -16.26 6.53
C GLN A 573 -0.85 -17.15 7.73
N GLU A 574 -1.90 -16.83 8.49
CA GLU A 574 -2.39 -17.67 9.58
C GLU A 574 -2.92 -19.04 9.10
N MET A 575 -3.56 -19.07 7.92
CA MET A 575 -3.94 -20.31 7.27
C MET A 575 -2.72 -21.16 6.87
N VAL A 576 -1.67 -20.51 6.37
CA VAL A 576 -0.40 -21.18 6.04
C VAL A 576 0.30 -21.67 7.31
N ASN A 577 0.35 -20.87 8.38
CA ASN A 577 0.86 -21.29 9.68
C ASN A 577 0.12 -22.51 10.25
N GLY A 578 -1.20 -22.59 10.05
CA GLY A 578 -2.02 -23.73 10.44
C GLY A 578 -2.23 -23.89 11.95
N THR A 579 -1.94 -22.85 12.76
CA THR A 579 -2.11 -22.91 14.23
C THR A 579 -3.42 -22.28 14.70
N LEU A 580 -3.80 -21.14 14.13
CA LEU A 580 -5.02 -20.41 14.48
C LEU A 580 -6.13 -20.65 13.43
N ILE A 581 -5.78 -20.62 12.16
CA ILE A 581 -6.71 -20.85 11.04
C ILE A 581 -6.27 -22.11 10.28
N HIS A 582 -7.22 -22.98 9.92
CA HIS A 582 -6.90 -24.30 9.38
C HIS A 582 -7.48 -24.51 7.99
N GLY A 583 -6.59 -24.54 6.98
CA GLY A 583 -6.89 -25.00 5.62
C GLY A 583 -7.84 -24.09 4.81
N TRP A 584 -7.99 -24.46 3.55
CA TRP A 584 -8.70 -23.71 2.50
C TRP A 584 -10.19 -23.46 2.75
N ASN A 585 -10.80 -24.22 3.65
CA ASN A 585 -12.25 -24.20 3.92
C ASN A 585 -12.63 -23.40 5.17
N SER A 586 -11.67 -22.76 5.80
CA SER A 586 -11.89 -21.95 7.00
C SER A 586 -12.92 -20.84 6.74
N PRO A 587 -13.89 -20.63 7.63
CA PRO A 587 -14.84 -19.52 7.53
C PRO A 587 -14.14 -18.17 7.58
N GLU A 588 -13.07 -18.02 8.35
CA GLU A 588 -12.29 -16.79 8.48
C GLU A 588 -11.64 -16.41 7.13
N VAL A 589 -11.11 -17.40 6.41
CA VAL A 589 -10.56 -17.17 5.04
C VAL A 589 -11.66 -16.77 4.06
N ALA A 590 -12.82 -17.42 4.17
CA ALA A 590 -13.96 -17.08 3.31
C ALA A 590 -14.44 -15.66 3.58
N GLU A 591 -14.57 -15.26 4.83
CA GLU A 591 -15.01 -13.93 5.25
C GLU A 591 -14.01 -12.85 4.80
N ALA A 592 -12.72 -13.02 5.06
CA ALA A 592 -11.71 -12.05 4.68
C ALA A 592 -11.61 -11.85 3.15
N LEU A 593 -11.85 -12.89 2.34
CA LEU A 593 -11.78 -12.81 0.88
C LEU A 593 -13.10 -12.44 0.20
N ASP A 594 -14.22 -12.43 0.91
CA ASP A 594 -15.56 -12.22 0.35
C ASP A 594 -15.66 -10.87 -0.37
N LEU A 595 -15.29 -9.80 0.31
CA LEU A 595 -15.32 -8.44 -0.23
C LEU A 595 -14.10 -8.05 -1.09
N CYS A 596 -13.24 -9.01 -1.47
CA CYS A 596 -12.17 -8.75 -2.41
C CYS A 596 -12.70 -8.64 -3.86
N MET A 597 -12.65 -7.46 -4.43
CA MET A 597 -13.14 -7.15 -5.78
C MET A 597 -12.25 -7.69 -6.92
N ALA A 598 -11.10 -8.29 -6.61
CA ALA A 598 -10.10 -8.75 -7.57
C ALA A 598 -9.66 -7.66 -8.58
N CYS A 599 -9.59 -6.41 -8.14
CA CYS A 599 -9.26 -5.23 -8.96
C CYS A 599 -7.79 -5.14 -9.40
N LYS A 600 -6.91 -6.02 -8.89
CA LYS A 600 -5.45 -6.02 -9.10
C LYS A 600 -4.73 -4.73 -8.68
N GLY A 601 -5.40 -3.77 -8.04
CA GLY A 601 -4.75 -2.55 -7.54
C GLY A 601 -3.55 -2.84 -6.64
N CYS A 602 -3.62 -3.90 -5.84
CA CYS A 602 -2.52 -4.29 -4.97
C CYS A 602 -1.28 -4.80 -5.73
N SER A 603 -1.40 -5.44 -6.89
CA SER A 603 -0.21 -5.89 -7.66
C SER A 603 0.64 -4.72 -8.17
N ARG A 604 0.04 -3.55 -8.38
CA ARG A 604 0.73 -2.33 -8.85
C ARG A 604 1.10 -1.38 -7.72
N ASP A 605 0.13 -1.07 -6.83
CA ASP A 605 0.26 0.00 -5.86
C ASP A 605 0.91 -0.47 -4.55
N CYS A 606 0.91 -1.80 -4.29
CA CYS A 606 1.59 -2.37 -3.13
C CYS A 606 3.11 -2.38 -3.35
N PRO A 607 3.89 -1.83 -2.43
CA PRO A 607 5.34 -1.81 -2.57
C PRO A 607 5.99 -3.20 -2.59
N THR A 608 5.31 -4.22 -2.04
CA THR A 608 5.78 -5.61 -2.06
C THR A 608 5.14 -6.47 -3.16
N GLY A 609 4.36 -5.86 -4.07
CA GLY A 609 3.77 -6.55 -5.23
C GLY A 609 2.74 -7.63 -4.89
N THR A 610 2.08 -7.54 -3.74
CA THR A 610 1.05 -8.52 -3.32
C THR A 610 -0.10 -8.57 -4.32
N ASP A 611 -0.36 -9.69 -4.97
CA ASP A 611 -1.53 -9.89 -5.85
C ASP A 611 -2.64 -10.69 -5.13
N MET A 612 -3.50 -9.98 -4.42
CA MET A 612 -4.62 -10.61 -3.69
C MET A 612 -5.67 -11.23 -4.62
N ALA A 613 -5.81 -10.75 -5.86
CA ALA A 613 -6.70 -11.35 -6.85
C ALA A 613 -6.25 -12.77 -7.23
N LYS A 614 -4.94 -12.95 -7.43
CA LYS A 614 -4.30 -14.26 -7.66
C LYS A 614 -4.48 -15.18 -6.46
N TYR A 615 -4.23 -14.69 -5.23
CA TYR A 615 -4.39 -15.48 -4.01
C TYR A 615 -5.84 -15.92 -3.80
N ARG A 616 -6.81 -15.01 -3.99
CA ARG A 616 -8.25 -15.33 -3.93
C ARG A 616 -8.64 -16.42 -4.93
N SER A 617 -8.19 -16.31 -6.17
CA SER A 617 -8.46 -17.29 -7.22
C SER A 617 -7.90 -18.67 -6.84
N ARG A 618 -6.70 -18.74 -6.28
CA ARG A 618 -6.07 -19.98 -5.80
C ARG A 618 -6.83 -20.60 -4.62
N VAL A 619 -7.21 -19.78 -3.64
CA VAL A 619 -8.01 -20.24 -2.50
C VAL A 619 -9.35 -20.82 -2.98
N LEU A 620 -10.06 -20.13 -3.88
CA LEU A 620 -11.32 -20.62 -4.44
C LEU A 620 -11.14 -21.92 -5.26
N TYR A 621 -10.01 -22.06 -5.97
CA TYR A 621 -9.69 -23.28 -6.70
C TYR A 621 -9.53 -24.47 -5.73
N GLU A 622 -8.71 -24.35 -4.71
CA GLU A 622 -8.48 -25.41 -3.73
C GLU A 622 -9.73 -25.70 -2.88
N LYS A 623 -10.46 -24.67 -2.44
CA LYS A 623 -11.70 -24.79 -1.68
C LYS A 623 -12.76 -25.61 -2.41
N TYR A 624 -12.90 -25.41 -3.72
CA TYR A 624 -13.95 -26.02 -4.52
C TYR A 624 -13.48 -27.18 -5.43
N ARG A 625 -12.24 -27.64 -5.27
CA ARG A 625 -11.67 -28.71 -6.10
C ARG A 625 -12.51 -30.01 -6.05
N HIS A 626 -13.07 -30.33 -4.88
CA HIS A 626 -13.87 -31.51 -4.61
C HIS A 626 -15.23 -31.17 -3.95
N ARG A 627 -15.73 -29.95 -4.13
CA ARG A 627 -16.98 -29.48 -3.52
C ARG A 627 -17.88 -28.80 -4.54
N LEU A 628 -19.19 -28.74 -4.21
CA LEU A 628 -20.13 -27.98 -5.00
C LEU A 628 -19.82 -26.48 -4.91
N ARG A 629 -19.80 -25.84 -6.05
CA ARG A 629 -19.59 -24.40 -6.19
C ARG A 629 -20.88 -23.62 -5.98
N PRO A 630 -20.80 -22.34 -5.54
CA PRO A 630 -21.95 -21.45 -5.51
C PRO A 630 -22.64 -21.33 -6.89
N ARG A 631 -23.95 -21.02 -6.87
CA ARG A 631 -24.73 -20.85 -8.12
C ARG A 631 -24.14 -19.80 -9.06
N SER A 632 -23.67 -18.67 -8.51
CA SER A 632 -23.01 -17.60 -9.27
C SER A 632 -21.80 -18.09 -10.08
N HIS A 633 -21.03 -19.07 -9.57
CA HIS A 633 -19.91 -19.66 -10.32
C HIS A 633 -20.37 -20.46 -11.56
N TRP A 634 -21.60 -21.03 -11.55
CA TRP A 634 -22.16 -21.76 -12.68
C TRP A 634 -22.90 -20.85 -13.67
N THR A 635 -23.50 -19.80 -13.19
CA THR A 635 -24.24 -18.84 -14.01
C THR A 635 -23.30 -17.74 -14.55
N MET A 636 -22.81 -16.86 -13.69
CA MET A 636 -21.96 -15.74 -14.11
C MET A 636 -20.54 -16.17 -14.46
N GLY A 637 -19.96 -17.13 -13.72
CA GLY A 637 -18.63 -17.67 -14.03
C GLY A 637 -18.58 -18.41 -15.39
N GLN A 638 -19.72 -18.84 -15.93
CA GLN A 638 -19.84 -19.49 -17.24
C GLN A 638 -20.48 -18.58 -18.29
N LEU A 639 -20.60 -17.27 -18.03
CA LEU A 639 -21.32 -16.32 -18.90
C LEU A 639 -20.89 -16.40 -20.38
N PRO A 640 -19.58 -16.50 -20.73
CA PRO A 640 -19.18 -16.64 -22.14
C PRO A 640 -19.68 -17.91 -22.83
N ARG A 641 -20.06 -18.95 -22.07
CA ARG A 641 -20.73 -20.14 -22.63
C ARG A 641 -22.19 -19.87 -22.92
N TRP A 642 -22.88 -19.21 -22.02
CA TRP A 642 -24.29 -18.87 -22.19
C TRP A 642 -24.48 -17.92 -23.36
N GLU A 643 -23.65 -16.89 -23.50
CA GLU A 643 -23.63 -15.95 -24.61
C GLU A 643 -23.51 -16.67 -25.97
N ARG A 644 -22.57 -17.62 -26.08
CA ARG A 644 -22.36 -18.42 -27.28
C ARG A 644 -23.59 -19.27 -27.63
N MET A 645 -24.20 -19.88 -26.62
CA MET A 645 -25.42 -20.66 -26.82
C MET A 645 -26.58 -19.80 -27.29
N MET A 646 -26.73 -18.58 -26.75
CA MET A 646 -27.78 -17.64 -27.18
C MET A 646 -27.56 -17.12 -28.60
N ASP A 647 -26.30 -16.98 -29.04
CA ASP A 647 -25.95 -16.53 -30.41
C ASP A 647 -26.06 -17.69 -31.45
N ALA A 648 -25.85 -18.94 -31.02
CA ALA A 648 -25.84 -20.11 -31.91
C ALA A 648 -27.23 -20.44 -32.49
N ILE A 649 -28.32 -20.10 -31.77
CA ILE A 649 -29.70 -20.40 -32.20
C ILE A 649 -30.39 -19.10 -32.62
N PRO A 650 -30.77 -18.95 -33.88
CA PRO A 650 -31.46 -17.74 -34.38
C PRO A 650 -32.71 -17.40 -33.57
N GLY A 651 -32.81 -16.16 -33.11
CA GLY A 651 -33.93 -15.66 -32.31
C GLY A 651 -33.91 -16.00 -30.82
N LEU A 652 -33.02 -16.90 -30.34
CA LEU A 652 -32.98 -17.31 -28.94
C LEU A 652 -32.64 -16.13 -28.03
N ALA A 653 -31.65 -15.29 -28.39
CA ALA A 653 -31.29 -14.09 -27.61
C ALA A 653 -32.48 -13.14 -27.45
N HIS A 654 -33.25 -12.91 -28.55
CA HIS A 654 -34.45 -12.06 -28.53
C HIS A 654 -35.52 -12.63 -27.59
N THR A 655 -35.81 -13.93 -27.75
CA THR A 655 -36.79 -14.63 -26.92
C THR A 655 -36.37 -14.64 -25.44
N ALA A 656 -35.10 -14.94 -25.16
CA ALA A 656 -34.57 -14.91 -23.80
C ALA A 656 -34.71 -13.50 -23.16
N ASN A 657 -34.37 -12.44 -23.88
CA ASN A 657 -34.53 -11.07 -23.39
C ASN A 657 -36.01 -10.73 -23.14
N ALA A 658 -36.93 -11.14 -24.02
CA ALA A 658 -38.37 -10.94 -23.83
C ALA A 658 -38.89 -11.68 -22.59
N VAL A 659 -38.51 -12.94 -22.41
CA VAL A 659 -38.85 -13.74 -21.23
C VAL A 659 -38.28 -13.16 -19.95
N LEU A 660 -37.01 -12.75 -19.98
CA LEU A 660 -36.32 -12.13 -18.86
C LEU A 660 -36.79 -10.70 -18.52
N SER A 661 -37.64 -10.09 -19.40
CA SER A 661 -38.28 -8.80 -19.11
C SER A 661 -39.54 -8.93 -18.25
N VAL A 662 -40.11 -10.16 -18.13
CA VAL A 662 -41.32 -10.42 -17.34
C VAL A 662 -40.98 -10.45 -15.85
N PRO A 663 -41.53 -9.56 -14.98
CA PRO A 663 -41.05 -9.35 -13.61
C PRO A 663 -40.95 -10.60 -12.74
N PRO A 664 -41.92 -11.53 -12.66
CA PRO A 664 -41.76 -12.73 -11.85
C PRO A 664 -40.67 -13.67 -12.38
N ILE A 665 -40.49 -13.76 -13.69
CA ILE A 665 -39.43 -14.57 -14.29
C ILE A 665 -38.06 -13.93 -14.04
N THR A 666 -37.94 -12.62 -14.14
CA THR A 666 -36.72 -11.88 -13.83
C THR A 666 -36.28 -12.09 -12.38
N ARG A 667 -37.24 -12.04 -11.44
CA ARG A 667 -36.96 -12.31 -10.02
C ARG A 667 -36.45 -13.74 -9.81
N LEU A 668 -37.09 -14.71 -10.43
CA LEU A 668 -36.65 -16.12 -10.35
C LEU A 668 -35.27 -16.31 -11.01
N ALA A 669 -35.07 -15.71 -12.19
CA ALA A 669 -33.79 -15.79 -12.90
C ALA A 669 -32.64 -15.19 -12.09
N ARG A 670 -32.83 -14.03 -11.45
CA ARG A 670 -31.86 -13.43 -10.55
C ARG A 670 -31.56 -14.35 -9.37
N TRP A 671 -32.61 -14.92 -8.77
CA TRP A 671 -32.43 -15.86 -7.64
C TRP A 671 -31.65 -17.11 -8.06
N VAL A 672 -31.96 -17.71 -9.21
CA VAL A 672 -31.24 -18.87 -9.77
C VAL A 672 -29.82 -18.51 -10.09
N ALA A 673 -29.59 -17.33 -10.67
CA ALA A 673 -28.27 -16.84 -11.05
C ALA A 673 -27.39 -16.42 -9.86
N GLY A 674 -27.95 -16.26 -8.66
CA GLY A 674 -27.25 -15.73 -7.51
C GLY A 674 -27.01 -14.20 -7.59
N VAL A 675 -27.82 -13.51 -8.40
CA VAL A 675 -27.78 -12.06 -8.64
C VAL A 675 -28.65 -11.33 -7.62
N ASP A 676 -28.21 -10.15 -7.16
CA ASP A 676 -29.02 -9.29 -6.30
C ASP A 676 -30.28 -8.80 -7.01
N GLN A 677 -31.41 -8.76 -6.29
CA GLN A 677 -32.69 -8.43 -6.88
C GLN A 677 -32.81 -7.00 -7.43
N ARG A 678 -31.91 -6.11 -7.06
CA ARG A 678 -31.83 -4.71 -7.51
C ARG A 678 -31.01 -4.54 -8.79
N ARG A 679 -30.16 -5.52 -9.13
CA ARG A 679 -29.31 -5.46 -10.32
C ARG A 679 -30.06 -5.93 -11.55
N PRO A 680 -29.95 -5.22 -12.69
CA PRO A 680 -30.48 -5.67 -13.96
C PRO A 680 -29.71 -6.89 -14.49
N LEU A 681 -30.38 -7.81 -15.13
CA LEU A 681 -29.72 -8.87 -15.89
C LEU A 681 -29.14 -8.30 -17.19
N PRO A 682 -28.00 -8.82 -17.67
CA PRO A 682 -27.45 -8.40 -18.95
C PRO A 682 -28.38 -8.81 -20.07
N ARG A 683 -28.46 -7.98 -21.15
CA ARG A 683 -29.21 -8.29 -22.36
C ARG A 683 -28.30 -8.97 -23.36
N PHE A 684 -28.76 -10.11 -23.89
CA PHE A 684 -28.05 -10.83 -24.92
C PHE A 684 -28.34 -10.21 -26.32
N ARG A 685 -27.29 -10.15 -27.13
CA ARG A 685 -27.41 -9.68 -28.53
C ARG A 685 -26.70 -10.67 -29.47
N ARG A 686 -26.84 -10.46 -30.75
CA ARG A 686 -26.04 -11.14 -31.78
C ARG A 686 -24.60 -10.65 -31.73
N SER A 687 -23.68 -11.46 -32.21
CA SER A 687 -22.27 -11.14 -32.32
C SER A 687 -22.03 -9.89 -33.15
N VAL A 688 -21.49 -8.82 -32.54
CA VAL A 688 -21.15 -7.55 -33.22
C VAL A 688 -20.09 -7.77 -34.29
N ARG A 689 -19.18 -8.71 -34.10
CA ARG A 689 -18.15 -9.07 -35.08
C ARG A 689 -18.75 -9.52 -36.40
N ARG A 690 -19.90 -10.23 -36.37
CA ARG A 690 -20.61 -10.69 -37.55
C ARG A 690 -21.41 -9.59 -38.21
N GLU A 691 -21.73 -8.52 -37.54
CA GLU A 691 -22.45 -7.35 -38.08
C GLU A 691 -21.48 -6.39 -38.81
N MET A 692 -20.18 -6.48 -38.59
CA MET A 692 -19.18 -5.66 -39.29
C MET A 692 -19.19 -5.99 -40.81
N PRO A 693 -18.94 -4.99 -41.68
CA PRO A 693 -18.78 -5.20 -43.11
C PRO A 693 -17.69 -6.26 -43.42
N PRO A 694 -17.86 -7.09 -44.46
CA PRO A 694 -16.90 -8.14 -44.81
C PRO A 694 -15.46 -7.65 -45.00
N GLU A 695 -15.28 -6.43 -45.53
CA GLU A 695 -13.98 -5.78 -45.76
C GLU A 695 -13.23 -5.43 -44.48
N HIS A 696 -13.91 -5.37 -43.35
CA HIS A 696 -13.34 -5.12 -42.03
C HIS A 696 -13.26 -6.38 -41.18
N ARG A 697 -13.39 -7.56 -41.73
CA ARG A 697 -13.35 -8.84 -41.02
C ARG A 697 -12.16 -9.68 -41.48
N THR A 698 -11.49 -10.32 -40.54
CA THR A 698 -10.41 -11.25 -40.82
C THR A 698 -10.45 -12.44 -39.87
N SER A 699 -9.92 -13.58 -40.26
CA SER A 699 -9.51 -14.66 -39.36
C SER A 699 -8.04 -14.57 -39.09
N SER A 700 -7.57 -15.18 -37.99
CA SER A 700 -6.14 -15.26 -37.66
C SER A 700 -5.32 -15.82 -38.81
N ALA A 701 -5.75 -16.94 -39.37
CA ALA A 701 -5.10 -17.59 -40.52
C ALA A 701 -5.10 -16.70 -41.80
N GLN A 702 -6.12 -15.90 -42.02
CA GLN A 702 -6.18 -14.98 -43.16
C GLN A 702 -5.25 -13.79 -42.95
N ALA A 703 -5.27 -13.16 -41.75
CA ALA A 703 -4.39 -12.05 -41.40
C ALA A 703 -2.92 -12.43 -41.56
N VAL A 704 -2.53 -13.60 -41.03
CA VAL A 704 -1.15 -14.12 -41.13
C VAL A 704 -0.73 -14.36 -42.57
N ARG A 705 -1.61 -14.98 -43.43
CA ARG A 705 -1.31 -15.19 -44.85
C ARG A 705 -1.12 -13.88 -45.59
N SER A 706 -1.92 -12.85 -45.25
CA SER A 706 -1.86 -11.54 -45.90
C SER A 706 -0.70 -10.66 -45.38
N GLY A 707 -0.04 -11.03 -44.30
CA GLY A 707 1.08 -10.32 -43.72
C GLY A 707 0.73 -9.00 -43.02
N ARG A 708 1.75 -8.39 -42.38
CA ARG A 708 1.60 -7.11 -41.68
C ARG A 708 1.58 -5.90 -42.61
N GLU A 709 2.33 -5.94 -43.71
CA GLU A 709 2.45 -4.82 -44.62
C GLU A 709 1.21 -4.73 -45.57
N VAL A 710 0.54 -3.61 -45.51
CA VAL A 710 -0.61 -3.28 -46.36
C VAL A 710 -0.46 -1.82 -46.78
N SER A 711 -0.38 -1.56 -48.06
CA SER A 711 -0.22 -0.19 -48.58
C SER A 711 -1.50 0.66 -48.50
N GLN A 712 -2.64 0.03 -48.46
CA GLN A 712 -3.94 0.69 -48.41
C GLN A 712 -4.90 -0.01 -47.42
N ALA A 713 -5.57 0.78 -46.61
CA ALA A 713 -6.71 0.35 -45.80
C ALA A 713 -7.96 0.23 -46.70
N PRO A 714 -9.05 -0.44 -46.24
CA PRO A 714 -10.34 -0.40 -46.88
C PRO A 714 -10.74 1.05 -47.24
N HIS A 715 -11.36 1.21 -48.40
CA HIS A 715 -11.72 2.50 -49.01
C HIS A 715 -10.56 3.36 -49.56
N GLY A 716 -9.39 2.76 -49.84
CA GLY A 716 -8.28 3.40 -50.57
C GLY A 716 -7.44 4.38 -49.75
N ARG A 717 -7.60 4.45 -48.42
CA ARG A 717 -6.75 5.25 -47.55
C ARG A 717 -5.35 4.64 -47.40
N GLN A 718 -4.32 5.47 -47.34
CA GLN A 718 -2.96 5.01 -47.06
C GLN A 718 -2.86 4.41 -45.64
N ALA A 719 -2.16 3.28 -45.51
CA ALA A 719 -1.95 2.58 -44.24
C ALA A 719 -0.43 2.43 -43.94
N PRO A 720 0.27 3.54 -43.65
CA PRO A 720 1.71 3.54 -43.48
C PRO A 720 2.17 2.70 -42.25
N HIS A 721 1.27 2.48 -41.27
CA HIS A 721 1.54 1.67 -40.10
C HIS A 721 1.19 0.19 -40.25
N GLY A 722 0.64 -0.19 -41.43
CA GLY A 722 0.29 -1.57 -41.74
C GLY A 722 -0.98 -2.06 -41.09
N ARG A 723 -1.15 -3.37 -41.08
CA ARG A 723 -2.32 -4.07 -40.53
C ARG A 723 -2.35 -4.04 -39.01
N VAL A 724 -3.54 -3.88 -38.44
CA VAL A 724 -3.86 -4.06 -37.02
C VAL A 724 -5.11 -4.90 -36.87
N VAL A 725 -5.14 -5.85 -35.95
CA VAL A 725 -6.26 -6.73 -35.70
C VAL A 725 -6.99 -6.32 -34.41
N ILE A 726 -8.27 -6.05 -34.46
CA ILE A 726 -9.14 -5.73 -33.32
C ILE A 726 -9.66 -7.04 -32.73
N TRP A 727 -9.26 -7.37 -31.53
CA TRP A 727 -9.74 -8.52 -30.80
C TRP A 727 -10.92 -8.13 -29.91
N VAL A 728 -12.08 -8.73 -30.18
CA VAL A 728 -13.31 -8.47 -29.44
C VAL A 728 -13.55 -9.59 -28.44
N ASP A 729 -13.61 -9.22 -27.16
CA ASP A 729 -13.93 -10.14 -26.07
C ASP A 729 -15.41 -10.56 -26.06
N SER A 730 -15.75 -11.53 -25.19
CA SER A 730 -17.10 -12.07 -25.11
C SER A 730 -18.15 -11.02 -24.71
N PHE A 731 -17.82 -10.14 -23.73
CA PHE A 731 -18.78 -9.15 -23.24
C PHE A 731 -19.09 -8.08 -24.27
N SER A 732 -18.05 -7.55 -24.92
CA SER A 732 -18.19 -6.56 -26.00
C SER A 732 -18.87 -7.13 -27.24
N ASP A 733 -18.69 -8.44 -27.49
CA ASP A 733 -19.28 -9.10 -28.67
C ASP A 733 -20.81 -9.37 -28.56
N ARG A 734 -21.28 -9.83 -27.37
CA ARG A 734 -22.62 -10.43 -27.24
C ARG A 734 -23.50 -9.89 -26.13
N LEU A 735 -23.01 -8.89 -25.39
CA LEU A 735 -23.81 -8.14 -24.40
C LEU A 735 -23.99 -6.68 -24.86
N GLU A 736 -24.11 -5.73 -23.96
CA GLU A 736 -24.24 -4.32 -24.34
C GLU A 736 -22.89 -3.79 -24.85
N GLY A 737 -22.83 -3.53 -26.15
CA GLY A 737 -21.61 -3.45 -26.91
C GLY A 737 -20.83 -2.13 -26.80
N CYS A 738 -19.58 -2.21 -27.24
CA CYS A 738 -18.78 -1.10 -27.71
C CYS A 738 -19.11 -0.79 -29.17
N ASP A 739 -18.86 0.43 -29.63
CA ASP A 739 -18.91 0.81 -31.01
C ASP A 739 -17.63 0.39 -31.75
N LEU A 740 -17.62 -0.81 -32.34
CA LEU A 740 -16.49 -1.29 -33.15
C LEU A 740 -16.22 -0.42 -34.37
N ALA A 741 -17.26 0.20 -34.94
CA ALA A 741 -17.11 1.10 -36.10
C ALA A 741 -16.32 2.35 -35.71
N ALA A 742 -16.52 2.88 -34.49
CA ALA A 742 -15.72 3.98 -33.95
C ALA A 742 -14.24 3.59 -33.83
N MET A 743 -13.95 2.40 -33.30
CA MET A 743 -12.56 1.92 -33.15
C MET A 743 -11.87 1.72 -34.52
N VAL A 744 -12.59 1.13 -35.49
CA VAL A 744 -12.11 1.00 -36.88
C VAL A 744 -11.83 2.39 -37.48
N THR A 745 -12.73 3.34 -37.29
CA THR A 745 -12.61 4.70 -37.82
C THR A 745 -11.37 5.42 -37.26
N VAL A 746 -11.16 5.35 -35.95
CA VAL A 746 -10.01 6.01 -35.29
C VAL A 746 -8.69 5.38 -35.73
N LEU A 747 -8.58 4.05 -35.73
CA LEU A 747 -7.35 3.35 -36.16
C LEU A 747 -7.06 3.60 -37.66
N ALA A 748 -8.09 3.62 -38.53
CA ALA A 748 -7.92 3.95 -39.94
C ALA A 748 -7.48 5.42 -40.14
N ASN A 749 -8.01 6.34 -39.34
CA ASN A 749 -7.59 7.74 -39.36
C ASN A 749 -6.13 7.89 -38.85
N ALA A 750 -5.69 7.05 -37.92
CA ALA A 750 -4.31 7.00 -37.44
C ALA A 750 -3.34 6.33 -38.40
N GLY A 751 -3.80 5.88 -39.59
CA GLY A 751 -2.95 5.32 -40.64
C GLY A 751 -2.71 3.82 -40.51
N TYR A 752 -3.57 3.08 -39.82
CA TYR A 752 -3.59 1.61 -39.82
C TYR A 752 -4.61 1.05 -40.84
N ALA A 753 -4.47 -0.23 -41.15
CA ALA A 753 -5.50 -1.04 -41.84
C ALA A 753 -6.17 -1.94 -40.78
N PRO A 754 -7.25 -1.44 -40.10
CA PRO A 754 -7.91 -2.18 -39.04
C PRO A 754 -8.84 -3.26 -39.56
N GLU A 755 -8.74 -4.47 -39.03
CA GLU A 755 -9.62 -5.60 -39.28
C GLU A 755 -10.09 -6.23 -37.98
N VAL A 756 -11.38 -6.59 -37.90
CA VAL A 756 -11.99 -7.21 -36.73
C VAL A 756 -11.80 -8.73 -36.81
N LEU A 757 -11.24 -9.31 -35.78
CA LEU A 757 -11.00 -10.74 -35.66
C LEU A 757 -12.31 -11.51 -35.53
N THR A 758 -12.57 -12.44 -36.44
CA THR A 758 -13.77 -13.27 -36.43
C THR A 758 -13.64 -14.53 -35.58
N ASP A 759 -12.39 -14.97 -35.33
CA ASP A 759 -12.11 -16.15 -34.50
C ASP A 759 -12.39 -15.87 -33.04
N GLU A 760 -12.83 -16.89 -32.31
CA GLU A 760 -13.14 -16.78 -30.91
C GLU A 760 -11.88 -16.98 -30.04
N ALA A 761 -11.48 -15.95 -29.31
CA ALA A 761 -10.38 -15.99 -28.34
C ALA A 761 -10.86 -15.45 -26.98
N CYS A 762 -11.26 -16.32 -26.08
CA CYS A 762 -11.74 -15.92 -24.74
C CYS A 762 -10.59 -15.92 -23.73
N CYS A 763 -10.38 -14.78 -23.04
CA CYS A 763 -9.33 -14.60 -22.02
C CYS A 763 -9.53 -15.45 -20.76
N GLY A 764 -10.71 -16.01 -20.52
CA GLY A 764 -10.98 -16.86 -19.36
C GLY A 764 -11.21 -16.13 -18.04
N LEU A 765 -11.32 -14.80 -18.02
CA LEU A 765 -11.39 -13.99 -16.80
C LEU A 765 -12.49 -14.43 -15.82
N THR A 766 -13.69 -14.77 -16.29
CA THR A 766 -14.79 -15.22 -15.41
C THR A 766 -14.48 -16.53 -14.69
N TRP A 767 -13.69 -17.41 -15.30
CA TRP A 767 -13.23 -18.65 -14.66
C TRP A 767 -12.09 -18.37 -13.69
N ILE A 768 -11.21 -17.41 -13.98
CA ILE A 768 -10.13 -16.99 -13.10
C ILE A 768 -10.73 -16.43 -11.80
N THR A 769 -11.63 -15.43 -11.90
CA THR A 769 -12.21 -14.76 -10.74
C THR A 769 -13.09 -15.66 -9.87
N THR A 770 -13.63 -16.75 -10.43
CA THR A 770 -14.39 -17.76 -9.68
C THR A 770 -13.56 -19.00 -9.27
N GLY A 771 -12.23 -18.97 -9.46
CA GLY A 771 -11.33 -20.07 -9.08
C GLY A 771 -11.56 -21.36 -9.88
N GLN A 772 -11.96 -21.27 -11.14
CA GLN A 772 -12.11 -22.42 -12.04
C GLN A 772 -10.87 -22.55 -12.94
N LEU A 773 -9.68 -22.60 -12.32
CA LEU A 773 -8.39 -22.38 -12.99
C LEU A 773 -8.09 -23.38 -14.11
N ASP A 774 -8.50 -24.67 -13.98
CA ASP A 774 -8.28 -25.65 -15.05
C ASP A 774 -9.07 -25.29 -16.32
N THR A 775 -10.27 -24.74 -16.15
CA THR A 775 -11.06 -24.28 -17.28
C THR A 775 -10.47 -23.00 -17.88
N ALA A 776 -9.98 -22.09 -17.03
CA ALA A 776 -9.26 -20.89 -17.46
C ALA A 776 -8.03 -21.25 -18.31
N ARG A 777 -7.18 -22.19 -17.85
CA ARG A 777 -6.02 -22.69 -18.62
C ARG A 777 -6.41 -23.24 -20.00
N ARG A 778 -7.46 -24.05 -20.05
CA ARG A 778 -7.94 -24.58 -21.36
C ARG A 778 -8.43 -23.45 -22.29
N ARG A 779 -9.09 -22.41 -21.75
CA ARG A 779 -9.55 -21.26 -22.54
C ARG A 779 -8.40 -20.40 -23.03
N LEU A 780 -7.44 -20.14 -22.18
CA LEU A 780 -6.22 -19.40 -22.55
C LEU A 780 -5.43 -20.11 -23.63
N ARG A 781 -5.21 -21.43 -23.51
CA ARG A 781 -4.52 -22.20 -24.54
C ARG A 781 -5.28 -22.17 -25.89
N ALA A 782 -6.61 -22.33 -25.86
CA ALA A 782 -7.42 -22.19 -27.09
C ALA A 782 -7.35 -20.78 -27.69
N ALA A 783 -7.22 -19.74 -26.86
CA ALA A 783 -7.03 -18.38 -27.34
C ALA A 783 -5.60 -18.13 -27.87
N LEU A 784 -4.58 -18.82 -27.32
CA LEU A 784 -3.20 -18.82 -27.85
C LEU A 784 -3.15 -19.43 -29.27
N ASP A 785 -3.99 -20.43 -29.57
CA ASP A 785 -4.07 -21.01 -30.92
C ASP A 785 -4.56 -19.98 -31.96
N VAL A 786 -5.26 -18.93 -31.52
CA VAL A 786 -5.77 -17.84 -32.35
C VAL A 786 -4.84 -16.63 -32.37
N LEU A 787 -4.39 -16.17 -31.18
CA LEU A 787 -3.61 -14.93 -31.05
C LEU A 787 -2.10 -15.16 -31.25
N GLY A 788 -1.60 -16.36 -30.93
CA GLY A 788 -0.19 -16.71 -31.08
C GLY A 788 0.35 -16.50 -32.50
N PRO A 789 -0.31 -17.04 -33.53
CA PRO A 789 0.13 -16.83 -34.91
C PRO A 789 0.18 -15.35 -35.35
N LEU A 790 -0.72 -14.50 -34.82
CA LEU A 790 -0.69 -13.05 -35.07
C LEU A 790 0.53 -12.41 -34.42
N ALA A 791 0.84 -12.79 -33.18
CA ALA A 791 2.00 -12.30 -32.46
C ALA A 791 3.33 -12.74 -33.11
N GLU A 792 3.43 -13.99 -33.54
CA GLU A 792 4.57 -14.52 -34.28
C GLU A 792 4.79 -13.82 -35.64
N ALA A 793 3.71 -13.45 -36.30
CA ALA A 793 3.76 -12.67 -37.54
C ALA A 793 3.98 -11.16 -37.32
N GLY A 794 4.11 -10.70 -36.07
CA GLY A 794 4.29 -9.29 -35.72
C GLY A 794 3.09 -8.40 -36.06
N ILE A 795 1.88 -8.97 -36.18
CA ILE A 795 0.64 -8.23 -36.45
C ILE A 795 0.06 -7.78 -35.12
N PRO A 796 0.04 -6.46 -34.80
CA PRO A 796 -0.46 -5.97 -33.53
C PRO A 796 -1.94 -6.27 -33.33
N VAL A 797 -2.30 -6.61 -32.09
CA VAL A 797 -3.67 -6.91 -31.68
C VAL A 797 -4.13 -5.83 -30.71
N VAL A 798 -5.28 -5.22 -30.96
CA VAL A 798 -5.92 -4.24 -30.06
C VAL A 798 -7.07 -4.90 -29.34
N GLY A 799 -7.02 -4.92 -28.01
CA GLY A 799 -8.12 -5.42 -27.20
C GLY A 799 -9.17 -4.34 -26.96
N VAL A 800 -10.45 -4.75 -26.99
CA VAL A 800 -11.58 -3.82 -26.79
C VAL A 800 -11.89 -3.61 -25.31
N GLU A 801 -11.95 -4.70 -24.52
CA GLU A 801 -12.28 -4.63 -23.10
C GLU A 801 -10.99 -4.67 -22.26
N PRO A 802 -10.71 -3.62 -21.48
CA PRO A 802 -9.47 -3.55 -20.71
C PRO A 802 -9.25 -4.71 -19.75
N SER A 803 -10.32 -5.22 -19.14
CA SER A 803 -10.23 -6.34 -18.20
C SER A 803 -9.77 -7.63 -18.88
N CYS A 804 -10.20 -7.88 -20.12
CA CYS A 804 -9.78 -9.02 -20.90
C CYS A 804 -8.37 -8.84 -21.47
N THR A 805 -8.02 -7.63 -21.91
CA THR A 805 -6.68 -7.26 -22.40
C THR A 805 -5.64 -7.46 -21.31
N ALA A 806 -5.94 -7.02 -20.07
CA ALA A 806 -5.06 -7.16 -18.90
C ALA A 806 -4.75 -8.62 -18.53
N VAL A 807 -5.63 -9.57 -18.84
CA VAL A 807 -5.35 -11.00 -18.57
C VAL A 807 -4.09 -11.47 -19.28
N TRP A 808 -3.83 -11.01 -20.50
CA TRP A 808 -2.64 -11.41 -21.26
C TRP A 808 -1.35 -10.90 -20.65
N ARG A 809 -1.35 -9.69 -20.05
CA ARG A 809 -0.20 -9.08 -19.40
C ARG A 809 -0.04 -9.47 -17.92
N SER A 810 -0.93 -10.34 -17.39
CA SER A 810 -0.89 -10.74 -15.97
C SER A 810 -1.25 -12.23 -15.79
N ASP A 811 -2.54 -12.57 -15.67
CA ASP A 811 -2.98 -13.92 -15.30
C ASP A 811 -2.57 -15.00 -16.30
N ALA A 812 -2.44 -14.70 -17.58
CA ALA A 812 -2.03 -15.67 -18.61
C ALA A 812 -0.58 -16.11 -18.38
N LEU A 813 0.32 -15.17 -18.02
CA LEU A 813 1.72 -15.47 -17.70
C LEU A 813 1.84 -16.45 -16.52
N ASP A 814 0.95 -16.33 -15.54
CA ASP A 814 0.91 -17.23 -14.39
C ASP A 814 0.27 -18.61 -14.68
N LEU A 815 -0.75 -18.63 -15.53
CA LEU A 815 -1.57 -19.83 -15.75
C LEU A 815 -1.11 -20.72 -16.89
N VAL A 816 -0.52 -20.14 -17.93
CA VAL A 816 -0.07 -20.81 -19.16
C VAL A 816 1.28 -20.27 -19.64
N GLY A 817 2.10 -19.72 -18.74
CA GLY A 817 3.47 -19.22 -19.05
C GLY A 817 4.44 -20.32 -19.50
N ASP A 818 4.07 -21.59 -19.30
CA ASP A 818 4.78 -22.75 -19.86
C ASP A 818 4.69 -22.84 -21.40
N ASP A 819 3.73 -22.15 -22.02
CA ASP A 819 3.60 -22.03 -23.47
C ASP A 819 4.37 -20.79 -23.95
N PRO A 820 5.42 -20.93 -24.79
CA PRO A 820 6.26 -19.82 -25.22
C PRO A 820 5.50 -18.73 -26.00
N ARG A 821 4.33 -19.05 -26.56
CA ARG A 821 3.47 -18.06 -27.24
C ARG A 821 2.85 -17.06 -26.27
N THR A 822 2.77 -17.38 -24.99
CA THR A 822 2.13 -16.53 -23.98
C THR A 822 2.82 -15.18 -23.86
N GLU A 823 4.14 -15.17 -23.75
CA GLU A 823 4.91 -13.92 -23.71
C GLU A 823 4.82 -13.13 -25.02
N ALA A 824 4.83 -13.83 -26.16
CA ALA A 824 4.70 -13.17 -27.47
C ALA A 824 3.33 -12.46 -27.58
N VAL A 825 2.24 -13.13 -27.15
CA VAL A 825 0.91 -12.53 -27.12
C VAL A 825 0.84 -11.39 -26.11
N ALA A 826 1.42 -11.53 -24.93
CA ALA A 826 1.43 -10.48 -23.89
C ALA A 826 2.08 -9.18 -24.40
N ARG A 827 3.16 -9.29 -25.19
CA ARG A 827 3.84 -8.14 -25.82
C ARG A 827 3.10 -7.57 -27.02
N ASN A 828 2.25 -8.36 -27.67
CA ASN A 828 1.60 -8.01 -28.94
C ASN A 828 0.16 -7.52 -28.76
N VAL A 829 -0.43 -7.66 -27.56
CA VAL A 829 -1.77 -7.17 -27.26
C VAL A 829 -1.68 -5.78 -26.65
N HIS A 830 -2.34 -4.80 -27.28
CA HIS A 830 -2.25 -3.37 -26.97
C HIS A 830 -3.61 -2.77 -26.63
N THR A 831 -3.59 -1.61 -25.97
CA THR A 831 -4.76 -0.71 -25.86
C THR A 831 -4.87 0.16 -27.13
N LEU A 832 -6.02 0.80 -27.31
CA LEU A 832 -6.19 1.77 -28.40
C LEU A 832 -5.20 2.93 -28.26
N ALA A 833 -5.08 3.48 -27.06
CA ALA A 833 -4.19 4.63 -26.79
C ALA A 833 -2.72 4.32 -27.09
N GLU A 834 -2.23 3.12 -26.71
CA GLU A 834 -0.86 2.67 -27.04
C GLU A 834 -0.63 2.65 -28.56
N MET A 835 -1.59 2.16 -29.33
CA MET A 835 -1.46 2.14 -30.79
C MET A 835 -1.45 3.55 -31.40
N LEU A 836 -2.29 4.45 -30.88
CA LEU A 836 -2.33 5.85 -31.35
C LEU A 836 -1.03 6.59 -31.01
N GLN A 837 -0.45 6.36 -29.85
CA GLN A 837 0.88 6.89 -29.49
C GLN A 837 1.99 6.32 -30.40
N ALA A 838 1.99 5.00 -30.65
CA ALA A 838 2.95 4.37 -31.54
C ALA A 838 2.90 4.96 -32.97
N ALA A 839 1.72 5.31 -33.43
CA ALA A 839 1.52 6.01 -34.70
C ALA A 839 1.88 7.51 -34.66
N ARG A 840 2.21 8.06 -33.50
CA ARG A 840 2.37 9.52 -33.27
C ARG A 840 1.18 10.32 -33.80
N TRP A 841 -0.02 9.77 -33.62
CA TRP A 841 -1.25 10.33 -34.12
C TRP A 841 -1.65 11.61 -33.38
N THR A 842 -2.07 12.63 -34.13
CA THR A 842 -2.59 13.87 -33.56
C THR A 842 -4.09 13.71 -33.31
N PRO A 843 -4.55 13.75 -32.04
CA PRO A 843 -5.96 13.62 -31.72
C PRO A 843 -6.79 14.83 -32.17
N PRO A 844 -8.10 14.66 -32.40
CA PRO A 844 -9.00 15.79 -32.65
C PRO A 844 -9.06 16.71 -31.43
N SER A 845 -9.39 17.98 -31.65
CA SER A 845 -9.50 18.95 -30.55
C SER A 845 -10.66 18.61 -29.62
N LEU A 846 -10.37 18.55 -28.33
CA LEU A 846 -11.33 18.43 -27.23
C LEU A 846 -11.29 19.69 -26.32
N THR A 847 -10.78 20.82 -26.85
CA THR A 847 -10.70 22.08 -26.12
C THR A 847 -12.09 22.54 -25.67
N GLY A 848 -12.21 22.90 -24.41
CA GLY A 848 -13.47 23.32 -23.78
C GLY A 848 -14.34 22.19 -23.22
N HIS A 849 -13.91 20.93 -23.38
CA HIS A 849 -14.59 19.78 -22.75
C HIS A 849 -13.93 19.38 -21.42
N VAL A 850 -14.76 19.22 -20.40
CA VAL A 850 -14.38 18.58 -19.14
C VAL A 850 -14.63 17.08 -19.27
N ILE A 851 -13.61 16.27 -19.07
CA ILE A 851 -13.69 14.82 -19.17
C ILE A 851 -13.43 14.20 -17.79
N VAL A 852 -14.43 13.47 -17.29
CA VAL A 852 -14.30 12.62 -16.10
C VAL A 852 -13.99 11.21 -16.57
N ALA A 853 -12.73 10.81 -16.46
CA ALA A 853 -12.29 9.48 -16.86
C ALA A 853 -12.28 8.52 -15.67
N GLN A 854 -13.04 7.42 -15.77
CA GLN A 854 -13.00 6.27 -14.87
C GLN A 854 -12.22 5.13 -15.54
N PRO A 855 -10.91 5.03 -15.35
CA PRO A 855 -10.16 3.89 -15.84
C PRO A 855 -10.71 2.60 -15.23
N HIS A 856 -10.87 1.56 -16.06
CA HIS A 856 -11.16 0.24 -15.51
C HIS A 856 -10.04 -0.17 -14.56
N CYS A 857 -10.35 -0.77 -13.41
CA CYS A 857 -9.33 -1.10 -12.39
C CYS A 857 -8.18 -1.96 -12.97
N HIS A 858 -8.45 -2.91 -13.84
CA HIS A 858 -7.41 -3.68 -14.54
C HIS A 858 -6.66 -2.85 -15.60
N HIS A 859 -7.31 -1.86 -16.22
CA HIS A 859 -6.64 -0.90 -17.10
C HIS A 859 -5.60 -0.12 -16.30
N ALA A 860 -6.03 0.53 -15.23
CA ALA A 860 -5.14 1.32 -14.38
C ALA A 860 -4.02 0.47 -13.73
N SER A 861 -4.35 -0.77 -13.28
CA SER A 861 -3.42 -1.59 -12.48
C SER A 861 -2.45 -2.42 -13.31
N VAL A 862 -2.81 -2.83 -14.53
CA VAL A 862 -2.02 -3.78 -15.34
C VAL A 862 -1.54 -3.15 -16.65
N LEU A 863 -2.41 -2.45 -17.37
CA LEU A 863 -2.10 -1.88 -18.68
C LEU A 863 -1.46 -0.50 -18.57
N GLY A 864 -1.88 0.29 -17.57
CA GLY A 864 -1.49 1.69 -17.39
C GLY A 864 -2.41 2.65 -18.18
N PHE A 865 -2.90 3.70 -17.52
CA PHE A 865 -3.75 4.74 -18.12
C PHE A 865 -2.97 5.99 -18.58
N GLY A 866 -1.64 5.94 -18.51
CA GLY A 866 -0.77 7.03 -18.95
C GLY A 866 -0.98 7.45 -20.40
N PRO A 867 -0.93 6.50 -21.38
CA PRO A 867 -1.15 6.76 -22.79
C PRO A 867 -2.49 7.46 -23.08
N ASP A 868 -3.57 7.02 -22.45
CA ASP A 868 -4.90 7.61 -22.59
C ASP A 868 -4.93 9.05 -22.06
N ALA A 869 -4.39 9.25 -20.86
CA ALA A 869 -4.34 10.56 -20.22
C ALA A 869 -3.50 11.57 -21.02
N GLU A 870 -2.36 11.15 -21.54
CA GLU A 870 -1.49 11.99 -22.39
C GLU A 870 -2.21 12.37 -23.68
N LEU A 871 -2.87 11.42 -24.34
CA LEU A 871 -3.64 11.64 -25.56
C LEU A 871 -4.75 12.66 -25.35
N LEU A 872 -5.53 12.51 -24.27
CA LEU A 872 -6.63 13.41 -23.95
C LEU A 872 -6.16 14.83 -23.60
N ARG A 873 -5.05 14.95 -22.89
CA ARG A 873 -4.43 16.25 -22.59
C ARG A 873 -3.87 16.90 -23.85
N ALA A 874 -3.24 16.12 -24.73
CA ALA A 874 -2.75 16.60 -26.02
C ALA A 874 -3.90 17.10 -26.93
N ALA A 875 -5.09 16.52 -26.80
CA ALA A 875 -6.32 16.97 -27.44
C ALA A 875 -6.88 18.28 -26.85
N GLY A 876 -6.33 18.79 -25.75
CA GLY A 876 -6.78 20.02 -25.09
C GLY A 876 -7.93 19.86 -24.11
N ALA A 877 -8.25 18.63 -23.68
CA ALA A 877 -9.31 18.37 -22.71
C ALA A 877 -8.91 18.78 -21.29
N GLU A 878 -9.86 19.29 -20.50
CA GLU A 878 -9.75 19.34 -19.04
C GLU A 878 -10.03 17.94 -18.48
N LEU A 879 -8.95 17.20 -18.15
CA LEU A 879 -9.05 15.81 -17.75
C LEU A 879 -9.02 15.64 -16.24
N ARG A 880 -10.06 15.02 -15.69
CA ARG A 880 -10.16 14.56 -14.31
C ARG A 880 -10.15 13.02 -14.28
N VAL A 881 -9.07 12.45 -13.81
CA VAL A 881 -8.93 10.98 -13.69
C VAL A 881 -9.42 10.55 -12.31
N VAL A 882 -10.45 9.71 -12.27
CA VAL A 882 -11.01 9.15 -11.05
C VAL A 882 -10.13 8.00 -10.58
N GLY A 883 -9.75 8.00 -9.31
CA GLY A 883 -9.06 6.89 -8.67
C GLY A 883 -10.00 5.74 -8.30
N GLY A 884 -9.46 4.71 -7.65
CA GLY A 884 -10.26 3.63 -7.09
C GLY A 884 -10.95 2.72 -8.11
N CYS A 885 -12.13 2.23 -7.74
CA CYS A 885 -12.94 1.31 -8.54
C CYS A 885 -14.38 1.81 -8.63
N CYS A 886 -15.05 1.52 -9.76
CA CYS A 886 -16.47 1.85 -9.90
C CYS A 886 -17.42 1.03 -9.01
N GLY A 887 -16.93 -0.01 -8.35
CA GLY A 887 -17.70 -0.88 -7.45
C GLY A 887 -18.44 -2.03 -8.14
N TYR A 888 -18.56 -2.06 -9.47
CA TYR A 888 -19.24 -3.17 -10.19
C TYR A 888 -18.36 -4.43 -10.26
N ALA A 889 -17.11 -4.28 -10.68
CA ALA A 889 -16.08 -5.32 -10.72
C ALA A 889 -16.54 -6.69 -11.25
N GLY A 890 -17.03 -6.71 -12.48
CA GLY A 890 -17.48 -7.92 -13.16
C GLY A 890 -18.70 -8.58 -12.47
N ASN A 891 -18.52 -9.78 -11.94
CA ASN A 891 -19.60 -10.49 -11.23
C ASN A 891 -19.78 -10.01 -9.76
N PHE A 892 -18.76 -9.41 -9.14
CA PHE A 892 -18.78 -9.05 -7.73
C PHE A 892 -19.98 -8.16 -7.35
N GLY A 893 -20.12 -7.00 -7.98
CA GLY A 893 -21.14 -6.00 -7.65
C GLY A 893 -22.57 -6.41 -8.01
N VAL A 894 -22.74 -7.53 -8.74
CA VAL A 894 -24.05 -8.07 -9.08
C VAL A 894 -24.44 -9.26 -8.24
N GLU A 895 -23.52 -9.89 -7.51
CA GLU A 895 -23.81 -11.02 -6.64
C GLU A 895 -24.69 -10.61 -5.45
N LYS A 896 -25.55 -11.55 -5.04
CA LYS A 896 -26.40 -11.36 -3.86
C LYS A 896 -25.53 -11.12 -2.62
N GLY A 897 -25.82 -10.03 -1.91
CA GLY A 897 -25.10 -9.63 -0.68
C GLY A 897 -24.02 -8.57 -0.91
N HIS A 898 -23.61 -8.29 -2.16
CA HIS A 898 -22.57 -7.31 -2.47
C HIS A 898 -23.10 -5.96 -2.97
N TYR A 899 -24.42 -5.80 -3.15
CA TYR A 899 -24.98 -4.58 -3.72
C TYR A 899 -24.65 -3.32 -2.91
N GLU A 900 -24.93 -3.34 -1.61
CA GLU A 900 -24.66 -2.18 -0.72
C GLU A 900 -23.17 -1.81 -0.74
N PHE A 901 -22.33 -2.82 -0.70
CA PHE A 901 -20.90 -2.62 -0.74
C PHE A 901 -20.42 -2.04 -2.09
N SER A 902 -20.96 -2.54 -3.20
CA SER A 902 -20.73 -2.00 -4.53
C SER A 902 -21.12 -0.52 -4.64
N MET A 903 -22.24 -0.16 -3.97
CA MET A 903 -22.70 1.23 -3.89
C MET A 903 -21.75 2.10 -3.05
N ALA A 904 -21.30 1.60 -1.90
CA ALA A 904 -20.35 2.32 -1.03
C ALA A 904 -19.05 2.64 -1.78
N VAL A 905 -18.50 1.66 -2.52
CA VAL A 905 -17.31 1.87 -3.37
C VAL A 905 -17.53 2.95 -4.42
N ALA A 906 -18.67 2.93 -5.12
CA ALA A 906 -18.98 3.95 -6.14
C ALA A 906 -19.14 5.36 -5.57
N LYS A 907 -19.66 5.48 -4.34
CA LYS A 907 -19.85 6.75 -3.62
C LYS A 907 -18.55 7.36 -3.12
N HIS A 908 -17.48 6.57 -3.02
CA HIS A 908 -16.20 7.06 -2.53
C HIS A 908 -15.53 8.01 -3.53
N ASP A 909 -15.42 7.63 -4.81
CA ASP A 909 -14.69 8.41 -5.82
C ASP A 909 -15.56 8.76 -7.05
N LEU A 910 -16.23 7.76 -7.66
CA LEU A 910 -16.86 7.91 -8.96
C LEU A 910 -18.02 8.90 -8.97
N LEU A 911 -18.98 8.74 -8.05
CA LEU A 911 -20.18 9.58 -8.04
C LEU A 911 -19.85 11.02 -7.66
N PRO A 912 -19.03 11.32 -6.63
CA PRO A 912 -18.61 12.69 -6.35
C PRO A 912 -17.92 13.37 -7.53
N ALA A 913 -17.00 12.69 -8.21
CA ALA A 913 -16.31 13.24 -9.37
C ALA A 913 -17.25 13.59 -10.53
N ILE A 914 -18.30 12.78 -10.74
CA ILE A 914 -19.33 13.06 -11.77
C ILE A 914 -20.19 14.27 -11.36
N GLU A 915 -20.60 14.35 -10.10
CA GLU A 915 -21.40 15.46 -9.57
C GLU A 915 -20.66 16.79 -9.62
N GLU A 916 -19.41 16.82 -9.18
CA GLU A 916 -18.55 18.00 -9.19
C GLU A 916 -18.24 18.53 -10.59
N ALA A 917 -18.12 17.63 -11.57
CA ALA A 917 -17.86 18.01 -12.96
C ALA A 917 -19.09 18.59 -13.67
N GLY A 918 -20.28 18.38 -13.12
CA GLY A 918 -21.53 18.92 -13.65
C GLY A 918 -22.11 18.17 -14.85
N PRO A 919 -23.31 18.58 -15.32
CA PRO A 919 -24.08 17.84 -16.30
C PRO A 919 -23.47 17.80 -17.71
N GLU A 920 -22.69 18.81 -18.07
CA GLU A 920 -22.06 18.93 -19.40
C GLU A 920 -20.77 18.13 -19.54
N ALA A 921 -20.20 17.65 -18.43
CA ALA A 921 -18.95 16.88 -18.48
C ALA A 921 -19.15 15.56 -19.22
N ILE A 922 -18.16 15.17 -20.00
CA ILE A 922 -18.14 13.88 -20.69
C ILE A 922 -17.60 12.83 -19.72
N ILE A 923 -18.32 11.72 -19.55
CA ILE A 923 -17.86 10.59 -18.77
C ILE A 923 -17.18 9.60 -19.70
N LEU A 924 -15.92 9.28 -19.43
CA LEU A 924 -15.12 8.33 -20.19
C LEU A 924 -14.91 7.05 -19.41
N ALA A 925 -15.29 5.89 -19.97
CA ALA A 925 -15.03 4.60 -19.37
C ALA A 925 -14.99 3.48 -20.44
N ASP A 926 -13.84 2.87 -20.65
CA ASP A 926 -13.69 1.76 -21.61
C ASP A 926 -14.24 0.44 -21.05
N GLY A 927 -14.19 0.24 -19.74
CA GLY A 927 -14.63 -1.02 -19.13
C GLY A 927 -16.15 -1.18 -19.11
N PHE A 928 -16.65 -2.34 -19.52
CA PHE A 928 -18.07 -2.72 -19.48
C PHE A 928 -18.69 -2.49 -18.08
N SER A 929 -18.01 -2.95 -17.03
CA SER A 929 -18.43 -2.79 -15.63
C SER A 929 -18.60 -1.32 -15.25
N CYS A 930 -17.66 -0.46 -15.65
CA CYS A 930 -17.68 0.96 -15.32
C CYS A 930 -18.83 1.70 -16.03
N ARG A 931 -19.04 1.41 -17.32
CA ARG A 931 -20.19 1.99 -18.08
C ARG A 931 -21.53 1.58 -17.47
N ARG A 932 -21.68 0.31 -17.08
CA ARG A 932 -22.88 -0.19 -16.41
C ARG A 932 -23.13 0.53 -15.10
N GLN A 933 -22.13 0.62 -14.24
CA GLN A 933 -22.25 1.28 -12.93
C GLN A 933 -22.63 2.76 -13.09
N THR A 934 -21.96 3.47 -13.99
CA THR A 934 -22.27 4.88 -14.29
C THR A 934 -23.71 5.05 -14.78
N SER A 935 -24.16 4.20 -15.69
CA SER A 935 -25.54 4.25 -16.20
C SER A 935 -26.58 3.94 -15.13
N GLU A 936 -26.32 2.95 -14.28
CA GLU A 936 -27.24 2.53 -13.21
C GLU A 936 -27.32 3.55 -12.06
N LEU A 937 -26.20 4.22 -11.70
CA LEU A 937 -26.15 5.08 -10.52
C LEU A 937 -26.27 6.57 -10.83
N ALA A 938 -25.61 7.03 -11.90
CA ALA A 938 -25.64 8.44 -12.29
C ALA A 938 -26.70 8.74 -13.36
N GLY A 939 -27.35 7.71 -13.94
CA GLY A 939 -28.29 7.88 -15.05
C GLY A 939 -27.66 8.45 -16.33
N ARG A 940 -26.32 8.42 -16.43
CA ARG A 940 -25.54 9.02 -17.51
C ARG A 940 -24.84 7.96 -18.35
N ARG A 941 -24.78 8.19 -19.66
CA ARG A 941 -24.00 7.35 -20.56
C ARG A 941 -22.53 7.72 -20.46
N ALA A 942 -21.67 6.73 -20.23
CA ALA A 942 -20.23 6.87 -20.40
C ALA A 942 -19.83 6.43 -21.81
N LEU A 943 -18.91 7.18 -22.43
CA LEU A 943 -18.34 6.89 -23.75
C LEU A 943 -17.05 6.06 -23.57
N THR A 944 -16.73 5.24 -24.59
CA THR A 944 -15.37 4.68 -24.72
C THR A 944 -14.42 5.73 -25.33
N LEU A 945 -13.11 5.52 -25.20
CA LEU A 945 -12.12 6.38 -25.85
C LEU A 945 -12.33 6.41 -27.38
N ALA A 946 -12.62 5.26 -27.98
CA ALA A 946 -12.91 5.16 -29.40
C ALA A 946 -14.12 6.00 -29.81
N GLU A 947 -15.26 5.89 -29.10
CA GLU A 947 -16.48 6.67 -29.36
C GLU A 947 -16.21 8.18 -29.22
N LEU A 948 -15.50 8.59 -28.17
CA LEU A 948 -15.17 10.00 -27.94
C LEU A 948 -14.33 10.57 -29.09
N LEU A 949 -13.25 9.90 -29.43
CA LEU A 949 -12.35 10.37 -30.50
C LEU A 949 -13.03 10.36 -31.86
N ALA A 950 -13.77 9.30 -32.20
CA ALA A 950 -14.48 9.19 -33.49
C ALA A 950 -15.53 10.29 -33.69
N SER A 951 -16.23 10.68 -32.60
CA SER A 951 -17.26 11.73 -32.68
C SER A 951 -16.70 13.15 -32.91
N HIS A 952 -15.41 13.36 -32.68
CA HIS A 952 -14.72 14.63 -32.86
C HIS A 952 -13.78 14.65 -34.09
N LEU A 953 -13.69 13.56 -34.86
CA LEU A 953 -12.91 13.58 -36.09
C LEU A 953 -13.58 14.51 -37.14
N PRO A 954 -12.79 15.24 -37.94
CA PRO A 954 -13.31 15.99 -39.07
C PRO A 954 -14.09 15.06 -39.98
N GLN A 955 -15.28 15.49 -40.40
CA GLN A 955 -16.13 14.75 -41.34
C GLN A 955 -15.54 14.65 -42.75
#